data_7156dc88cd18ea8d3bdbc14cfd9e2493
#
_entry.id   7156dc88cd18ea8d3bdbc14cfd9e2493
#
_cell.length_a   1.000
_cell.length_b   1.000
_cell.length_c   1.000
_cell.angle_alpha   90.00
_cell.angle_beta   90.00
_cell.angle_gamma   90.00
#
_symmetry.space_group_name_H-M   'P 1'
#
loop_
_entity.id
_entity.type
_entity.pdbx_description
1 polymer ?
#
loop_
_entity_poly.entity_id
_entity_poly.type
_entity_poly.pdbx_seq_one_letter_code
_entity_poly.pdbx_strand_id
1 'polypeptide(L)'
;MNAFKLLMAASCFLGLATSGVAKQDYSKSEGLLQYVDPYIGSGFHGHVFVGTSVPYGMVQLGPNNIHKGWDWCSGYHYSDSILIGFSHTHLSGTGCTDLGDILIMPLNEIRTPRGNQDDIRDGYASKYSHDNEIARPEYYSLILDRYNIKAELTATDRVGFHRYTYPEGKPASILIDLREGNGSNAYDSYIRKVDDYTVEGYRYVRGWSPSRKVYFVLKSDQKIEKFTAYDDNTPKPWDQLKVESVKSVLTFGNVKEVKIKVAISSVSCDNAAMNLQAELCHWDFDKVVKMSSDRWNKQLDKMTVESDNEAAKRVFYTAHYHTMIAPTLYCDVNGEYRGMNDMIYTDPKKANYTTLSLWDTYRALNPLMTIIQPEMVDNVINSMLSIYRQQDKLPIWPLMSGETNCMPGYSSVPVIADAYLKGFTGFDAEEALTAMKATATYERQNGVPYVMAKGYIPADKIHEATSIAMEYAVDDWGIAAMAQKMGKTADYETFSKRAHYYKNYFDSSIHFIRPKLEDGSWRTPYDPARSIHGVGDFCEGNGWQYTLFVPQDPYGLISLFGGDKPFTSKLDSFFTNNDSMGEGASSDITGLIGQYAHGNEPSHHIAYLYTYAGEQWKTAEKVRFIMSDFYTDQPDGIIGNEDCGQMSAWYLLSAMGFYQVNPSDGVFAFGSPRFKKIEVKVRGGKVFTVEAPNNSKDNIYIQKVYLNGKPYHKSYITYDDIINGSTLKFEMGKKPAKNFGKASANRPIVLNK
;
A
#
# COMPACT_ATOMS: atom_id res chain seq x y z
N MET A 1 -38.96 -12.99 -8.17
CA MET A 1 -38.26 -11.80 -8.68
C MET A 1 -39.06 -10.51 -8.57
N ASN A 2 -40.04 -10.35 -7.69
CA ASN A 2 -40.88 -9.15 -7.59
C ASN A 2 -41.15 -8.65 -6.16
N ALA A 3 -40.40 -9.10 -5.16
CA ALA A 3 -40.61 -8.65 -3.77
C ALA A 3 -39.49 -7.72 -3.23
N PHE A 4 -38.39 -7.56 -3.93
CA PHE A 4 -37.25 -6.74 -3.46
C PHE A 4 -37.26 -5.28 -3.97
N LYS A 5 -38.09 -4.98 -4.94
CA LYS A 5 -38.18 -3.60 -5.54
C LYS A 5 -39.06 -2.62 -4.77
N LEU A 6 -39.80 -3.04 -3.75
CA LEU A 6 -40.81 -2.16 -3.12
C LEU A 6 -40.40 -1.59 -1.74
N LEU A 7 -39.27 -1.96 -1.17
CA LEU A 7 -38.86 -1.48 0.19
C LEU A 7 -37.85 -0.34 0.21
N MET A 8 -37.23 0.05 -0.92
CA MET A 8 -36.23 1.13 -0.95
C MET A 8 -36.74 2.51 -1.40
N ALA A 9 -37.98 2.64 -1.79
CA ALA A 9 -38.52 3.92 -2.33
C ALA A 9 -39.05 4.91 -1.26
N ALA A 10 -39.08 4.53 0.02
CA ALA A 10 -39.79 5.32 1.06
C ALA A 10 -38.91 6.25 1.91
N SER A 11 -37.57 6.25 1.78
CA SER A 11 -36.68 6.96 2.74
C SER A 11 -36.10 8.30 2.25
N CYS A 12 -36.36 8.74 1.03
CA CYS A 12 -35.71 9.93 0.47
C CYS A 12 -36.56 11.20 0.41
N PHE A 13 -37.79 11.22 0.94
CA PHE A 13 -38.62 12.42 0.94
C PHE A 13 -38.91 12.87 2.37
N LEU A 14 -38.08 13.71 2.95
CA LEU A 14 -38.40 14.72 3.98
C LEU A 14 -37.13 15.48 4.40
N GLY A 15 -37.10 16.76 4.12
CA GLY A 15 -36.05 17.63 4.65
C GLY A 15 -35.74 18.88 3.83
N LEU A 16 -36.71 19.75 3.55
CA LEU A 16 -36.42 21.15 3.22
C LEU A 16 -36.67 21.98 4.50
N ALA A 17 -35.63 22.19 5.28
CA ALA A 17 -35.59 23.25 6.25
C ALA A 17 -34.30 24.04 6.01
N THR A 18 -34.38 25.21 5.46
CA THR A 18 -33.30 26.17 5.30
C THR A 18 -32.99 26.83 6.64
N SER A 19 -32.18 26.21 7.46
CA SER A 19 -31.45 26.90 8.52
C SER A 19 -30.10 27.31 7.96
N GLY A 20 -29.72 28.57 8.03
CA GLY A 20 -28.40 29.07 7.65
C GLY A 20 -27.34 28.37 8.51
N VAL A 21 -26.81 27.28 7.99
CA VAL A 21 -25.69 26.56 8.60
C VAL A 21 -24.44 27.43 8.39
N ALA A 22 -23.81 27.82 9.49
CA ALA A 22 -22.50 28.47 9.44
C ALA A 22 -21.57 27.61 8.57
N LYS A 23 -20.85 28.24 7.62
CA LYS A 23 -19.94 27.55 6.72
C LYS A 23 -18.91 26.80 7.56
N GLN A 24 -18.85 25.47 7.43
CA GLN A 24 -17.95 24.65 8.24
C GLN A 24 -16.49 24.98 7.89
N ASP A 25 -15.66 25.15 8.92
CA ASP A 25 -14.23 25.40 8.75
C ASP A 25 -13.50 24.06 8.65
N TYR A 26 -13.03 23.73 7.43
CA TYR A 26 -12.27 22.51 7.16
C TYR A 26 -10.76 22.67 7.33
N SER A 27 -10.28 23.80 7.83
CA SER A 27 -8.84 23.98 8.07
C SER A 27 -8.29 23.06 9.16
N LYS A 28 -9.17 22.46 9.99
CA LYS A 28 -8.81 21.54 11.07
C LYS A 28 -9.72 20.32 11.06
N SER A 29 -9.12 19.13 11.18
CA SER A 29 -9.84 17.88 11.43
C SER A 29 -10.16 17.70 12.92
N GLU A 30 -11.19 16.90 13.21
CA GLU A 30 -11.57 16.55 14.59
C GLU A 30 -10.92 15.22 15.03
N GLY A 31 -10.78 15.02 16.35
CA GLY A 31 -10.30 13.77 16.92
C GLY A 31 -8.83 13.48 16.57
N LEU A 32 -8.53 12.22 16.28
CA LEU A 32 -7.17 11.77 15.92
C LEU A 32 -6.75 12.22 14.53
N LEU A 33 -7.71 12.50 13.64
CA LEU A 33 -7.44 13.03 12.31
C LEU A 33 -6.67 14.36 12.33
N GLN A 34 -6.71 15.14 13.40
CA GLN A 34 -5.89 16.36 13.52
C GLN A 34 -4.40 16.10 13.43
N TYR A 35 -3.96 14.86 13.66
CA TYR A 35 -2.55 14.43 13.55
C TYR A 35 -2.20 13.80 12.22
N VAL A 36 -3.17 13.54 11.34
CA VAL A 36 -2.89 12.98 10.01
C VAL A 36 -2.56 14.09 9.03
N ASP A 37 -1.39 13.98 8.41
CA ASP A 37 -0.93 14.89 7.38
C ASP A 37 -0.68 14.13 6.06
N PRO A 38 -1.61 14.16 5.09
CA PRO A 38 -1.46 13.45 3.82
C PRO A 38 -0.29 13.94 2.96
N TYR A 39 0.34 15.06 3.29
CA TYR A 39 1.53 15.51 2.56
C TYR A 39 2.80 14.75 2.96
N ILE A 40 2.87 14.10 4.11
CA ILE A 40 4.03 13.29 4.50
C ILE A 40 4.24 12.15 3.50
N GLY A 41 5.38 12.14 2.81
CA GLY A 41 5.72 11.17 1.76
C GLY A 41 5.24 11.56 0.36
N SER A 42 4.61 12.72 0.17
CA SER A 42 4.20 13.21 -1.16
C SER A 42 5.29 14.00 -1.90
N GLY A 43 6.38 14.31 -1.23
CA GLY A 43 7.61 14.86 -1.80
C GLY A 43 8.72 13.82 -1.82
N PHE A 44 9.83 14.13 -2.48
CA PHE A 44 10.95 13.21 -2.67
C PHE A 44 10.46 11.86 -3.28
N HIS A 45 10.79 10.72 -2.72
CA HIS A 45 10.54 9.38 -3.27
C HIS A 45 9.46 8.59 -2.52
N GLY A 46 8.62 9.24 -1.70
CA GLY A 46 7.57 8.53 -0.94
C GLY A 46 6.37 8.08 -1.79
N HIS A 47 6.07 8.80 -2.86
CA HIS A 47 5.01 8.51 -3.85
C HIS A 47 3.61 8.31 -3.26
N VAL A 48 3.32 8.90 -2.10
CA VAL A 48 2.01 8.71 -1.46
C VAL A 48 0.90 9.47 -2.17
N PHE A 49 -0.29 8.92 -2.09
CA PHE A 49 -1.51 9.56 -2.55
C PHE A 49 -1.86 10.79 -1.70
N VAL A 50 -2.19 11.89 -2.38
CA VAL A 50 -2.76 13.10 -1.78
C VAL A 50 -4.17 13.29 -2.29
N GLY A 51 -5.14 13.41 -1.39
CA GLY A 51 -6.55 13.53 -1.75
C GLY A 51 -7.46 13.07 -0.62
N THR A 52 -8.69 12.72 -0.96
CA THR A 52 -9.70 12.23 -0.02
C THR A 52 -10.18 10.84 -0.37
N SER A 53 -10.38 10.01 0.65
CA SER A 53 -10.90 8.66 0.55
C SER A 53 -11.59 8.26 1.86
N VAL A 54 -12.10 7.04 1.92
CA VAL A 54 -12.42 6.36 3.18
C VAL A 54 -11.47 5.18 3.37
N PRO A 55 -11.30 4.64 4.58
CA PRO A 55 -10.43 3.47 4.78
C PRO A 55 -10.75 2.34 3.79
N TYR A 56 -9.73 1.91 3.03
CA TYR A 56 -9.83 0.87 2.00
C TYR A 56 -10.82 1.14 0.86
N GLY A 57 -11.23 2.38 0.63
CA GLY A 57 -12.23 2.74 -0.39
C GLY A 57 -11.76 2.43 -1.81
N MET A 58 -12.71 2.11 -2.71
CA MET A 58 -12.47 1.98 -4.15
C MET A 58 -12.10 3.33 -4.76
N VAL A 59 -12.76 4.41 -4.31
CA VAL A 59 -12.48 5.77 -4.76
C VAL A 59 -11.40 6.40 -3.91
N GLN A 60 -10.36 6.84 -4.60
CA GLN A 60 -9.28 7.67 -4.09
C GLN A 60 -9.28 8.95 -4.92
N LEU A 61 -10.01 9.96 -4.43
CA LEU A 61 -10.28 11.19 -5.17
C LEU A 61 -9.22 12.24 -4.85
N GLY A 62 -8.42 12.60 -5.83
CA GLY A 62 -7.33 13.54 -5.60
C GLY A 62 -6.88 14.29 -6.84
N PRO A 63 -5.97 15.26 -6.64
CA PRO A 63 -5.38 16.06 -7.70
C PRO A 63 -4.43 15.23 -8.56
N ASN A 64 -4.37 15.58 -9.87
CA ASN A 64 -3.38 15.07 -10.80
C ASN A 64 -2.50 16.20 -11.31
N ASN A 65 -1.19 16.07 -11.14
CA ASN A 65 -0.20 16.89 -11.82
C ASN A 65 0.08 16.35 -13.23
N ILE A 66 0.80 17.10 -14.05
CA ILE A 66 1.36 16.58 -15.30
C ILE A 66 2.49 15.60 -14.92
N HIS A 67 2.40 14.35 -15.37
CA HIS A 67 3.43 13.36 -15.12
C HIS A 67 4.80 13.81 -15.67
N LYS A 68 5.82 13.87 -14.82
CA LYS A 68 7.17 14.35 -15.13
C LYS A 68 8.27 13.33 -14.90
N GLY A 69 7.92 12.10 -14.57
CA GLY A 69 8.87 11.01 -14.29
C GLY A 69 8.53 10.24 -13.02
N TRP A 70 9.51 9.51 -12.51
CA TRP A 70 9.34 8.52 -11.45
C TRP A 70 8.68 9.06 -10.17
N ASP A 71 9.05 10.27 -9.72
CA ASP A 71 8.48 10.85 -8.49
C ASP A 71 6.99 11.24 -8.61
N TRP A 72 6.39 11.16 -9.81
CA TRP A 72 4.96 11.41 -10.03
C TRP A 72 4.11 10.13 -10.09
N CYS A 73 4.59 8.99 -9.55
CA CYS A 73 3.88 7.70 -9.62
C CYS A 73 2.48 7.72 -9.01
N SER A 74 2.24 8.51 -7.96
CA SER A 74 0.90 8.66 -7.37
C SER A 74 -0.02 9.64 -8.13
N GLY A 75 0.48 10.34 -9.15
CA GLY A 75 -0.24 11.41 -9.85
C GLY A 75 -0.09 12.80 -9.22
N TYR A 76 0.47 12.91 -8.03
CA TYR A 76 0.76 14.16 -7.32
C TYR A 76 2.19 14.15 -6.78
N HIS A 77 2.87 15.29 -6.85
CA HIS A 77 4.14 15.49 -6.16
C HIS A 77 4.17 16.88 -5.52
N TYR A 78 4.53 16.95 -4.23
CA TYR A 78 4.46 18.18 -3.43
C TYR A 78 5.22 19.37 -4.03
N SER A 79 6.30 19.14 -4.77
CA SER A 79 7.05 20.22 -5.43
C SER A 79 6.37 20.79 -6.67
N ASP A 80 5.27 20.21 -7.16
CA ASP A 80 4.58 20.67 -8.35
C ASP A 80 3.57 21.78 -8.02
N SER A 81 3.33 22.63 -9.00
CA SER A 81 2.36 23.73 -8.94
C SER A 81 1.40 23.75 -10.13
N ILE A 82 1.35 22.66 -10.93
CA ILE A 82 0.49 22.55 -12.12
C ILE A 82 -0.45 21.37 -11.94
N LEU A 83 -1.75 21.64 -12.03
CA LEU A 83 -2.83 20.65 -11.93
C LEU A 83 -3.52 20.49 -13.29
N ILE A 84 -3.84 19.24 -13.65
CA ILE A 84 -4.66 18.90 -14.82
C ILE A 84 -6.08 18.49 -14.47
N GLY A 85 -6.41 18.32 -13.20
CA GLY A 85 -7.74 17.95 -12.74
C GLY A 85 -7.72 17.01 -11.55
N PHE A 86 -8.86 16.39 -11.29
CA PHE A 86 -9.09 15.46 -10.17
C PHE A 86 -9.55 14.13 -10.72
N SER A 87 -8.85 13.05 -10.38
CA SER A 87 -9.23 11.68 -10.76
C SER A 87 -9.68 10.85 -9.57
N HIS A 88 -10.29 9.69 -9.85
CA HIS A 88 -11.02 8.88 -8.86
C HIS A 88 -10.26 7.64 -8.43
N THR A 89 -9.10 7.36 -9.04
CA THR A 89 -8.26 6.21 -8.71
C THR A 89 -6.79 6.64 -8.66
N HIS A 90 -6.07 6.24 -7.62
CA HIS A 90 -4.65 6.54 -7.44
C HIS A 90 -3.90 5.34 -6.86
N LEU A 91 -2.62 5.21 -7.18
CA LEU A 91 -1.68 4.39 -6.44
C LEU A 91 -1.09 5.20 -5.27
N SER A 92 -0.65 4.54 -4.22
CA SER A 92 0.03 5.18 -3.10
C SER A 92 1.30 4.41 -2.75
N GLY A 93 2.44 5.08 -2.91
CA GLY A 93 3.74 4.57 -2.51
C GLY A 93 4.46 3.69 -3.54
N THR A 94 3.89 3.42 -4.70
CA THR A 94 4.51 2.52 -5.70
C THR A 94 5.54 3.23 -6.57
N GLY A 95 6.60 2.51 -6.98
CA GLY A 95 7.57 2.96 -7.98
C GLY A 95 7.08 2.87 -9.43
N CYS A 96 5.84 2.44 -9.67
CA CYS A 96 5.22 2.30 -10.99
C CYS A 96 4.05 3.27 -11.15
N THR A 97 3.91 3.83 -12.35
CA THR A 97 2.84 4.77 -12.71
C THR A 97 1.65 4.02 -13.27
N ASP A 98 0.46 4.22 -12.74
CA ASP A 98 -0.81 3.80 -13.35
C ASP A 98 -2.01 4.51 -12.70
N LEU A 99 -3.25 4.10 -13.05
CA LEU A 99 -4.51 4.66 -12.57
C LEU A 99 -4.75 6.10 -13.07
N GLY A 100 -5.29 7.00 -12.23
CA GLY A 100 -5.68 8.35 -12.65
C GLY A 100 -6.96 8.35 -13.48
N ASP A 101 -7.89 7.41 -13.21
CA ASP A 101 -9.08 7.20 -14.03
C ASP A 101 -10.16 8.24 -13.73
N ILE A 102 -10.90 8.61 -14.78
CA ILE A 102 -12.01 9.56 -14.79
C ILE A 102 -11.58 10.93 -14.28
N LEU A 103 -10.75 11.59 -15.10
CA LEU A 103 -10.22 12.91 -14.82
C LEU A 103 -11.28 13.99 -15.06
N ILE A 104 -11.46 14.88 -14.08
CA ILE A 104 -12.44 15.98 -14.12
C ILE A 104 -11.75 17.29 -13.79
N MET A 105 -12.00 18.32 -14.64
CA MET A 105 -11.47 19.67 -14.45
C MET A 105 -12.59 20.71 -14.53
N PRO A 106 -12.85 21.49 -13.47
CA PRO A 106 -13.80 22.61 -13.54
C PRO A 106 -13.17 23.78 -14.30
N LEU A 107 -13.98 24.39 -15.16
CA LEU A 107 -13.56 25.45 -16.07
C LEU A 107 -14.57 26.61 -16.06
N ASN A 108 -14.12 27.84 -16.32
CA ASN A 108 -15.00 28.97 -16.67
C ASN A 108 -14.69 29.57 -18.05
N GLU A 109 -13.79 28.94 -18.80
CA GLU A 109 -13.58 29.12 -20.23
C GLU A 109 -13.29 27.75 -20.85
N ILE A 110 -13.89 27.46 -22.02
CA ILE A 110 -13.80 26.13 -22.64
C ILE A 110 -12.42 25.97 -23.28
N ARG A 111 -11.65 24.98 -22.79
CA ARG A 111 -10.38 24.52 -23.33
C ARG A 111 -10.34 23.01 -23.29
N THR A 112 -9.87 22.36 -24.34
CA THR A 112 -9.79 20.89 -24.45
C THR A 112 -8.38 20.34 -24.57
N PRO A 113 -7.38 21.06 -25.14
CA PRO A 113 -5.99 20.68 -24.99
C PRO A 113 -5.56 20.70 -23.53
N ARG A 114 -4.75 19.74 -23.09
CA ARG A 114 -4.26 19.67 -21.70
C ARG A 114 -3.26 20.79 -21.38
N GLY A 115 -2.40 21.11 -22.32
CA GLY A 115 -1.14 21.81 -22.10
C GLY A 115 0.00 20.82 -21.85
N ASN A 116 1.20 21.30 -21.79
CA ASN A 116 2.39 20.51 -21.46
C ASN A 116 3.11 21.11 -20.24
N GLN A 117 4.11 20.41 -19.71
CA GLN A 117 4.80 20.83 -18.48
C GLN A 117 5.51 22.17 -18.58
N ASP A 118 5.94 22.57 -19.79
CA ASP A 118 6.69 23.80 -20.02
C ASP A 118 5.77 24.96 -20.40
N ASP A 119 4.59 24.66 -20.97
CA ASP A 119 3.63 25.66 -21.42
C ASP A 119 2.17 25.18 -21.31
N ILE A 120 1.47 25.72 -20.33
CA ILE A 120 0.05 25.44 -20.09
C ILE A 120 -0.87 26.51 -20.71
N ARG A 121 -0.34 27.58 -21.40
CA ARG A 121 -1.13 28.74 -21.81
C ARG A 121 -2.34 28.39 -22.66
N ASP A 122 -2.21 27.49 -23.59
CA ASP A 122 -3.27 27.07 -24.51
C ASP A 122 -4.09 25.86 -24.02
N GLY A 123 -3.68 25.27 -22.86
CA GLY A 123 -4.31 24.11 -22.27
C GLY A 123 -5.33 24.44 -21.19
N TYR A 124 -6.05 23.40 -20.72
CA TYR A 124 -6.95 23.50 -19.58
C TYR A 124 -6.22 23.40 -18.22
N ALA A 125 -4.97 22.99 -18.18
CA ALA A 125 -4.20 22.91 -16.94
C ALA A 125 -4.13 24.26 -16.21
N SER A 126 -4.12 24.24 -14.90
CA SER A 126 -4.04 25.43 -14.04
C SER A 126 -2.88 25.35 -13.08
N LYS A 127 -2.29 26.50 -12.74
CA LYS A 127 -1.45 26.60 -11.55
C LYS A 127 -2.30 26.60 -10.29
N TYR A 128 -1.67 26.24 -9.17
CA TYR A 128 -2.19 26.33 -7.81
C TYR A 128 -1.06 26.62 -6.82
N SER A 129 -1.40 26.99 -5.59
CA SER A 129 -0.44 27.25 -4.50
C SER A 129 -0.85 26.42 -3.27
N HIS A 130 0.13 25.87 -2.57
CA HIS A 130 -0.08 25.19 -1.28
C HIS A 130 -0.65 26.12 -0.21
N ASP A 131 -0.47 27.45 -0.32
CA ASP A 131 -1.11 28.41 0.58
C ASP A 131 -2.65 28.37 0.55
N ASN A 132 -3.21 27.87 -0.56
CA ASN A 132 -4.64 27.75 -0.82
C ASN A 132 -5.09 26.29 -0.94
N GLU A 133 -4.23 25.35 -0.57
CA GLU A 133 -4.51 23.92 -0.60
C GLU A 133 -4.76 23.36 0.80
N ILE A 134 -5.74 22.50 0.94
CA ILE A 134 -6.01 21.74 2.17
C ILE A 134 -6.14 20.28 1.81
N ALA A 135 -5.27 19.43 2.35
CA ALA A 135 -5.36 17.99 2.24
C ALA A 135 -5.66 17.35 3.60
N ARG A 136 -6.76 16.62 3.66
CA ARG A 136 -7.22 15.81 4.80
C ARG A 136 -7.74 14.49 4.28
N PRO A 137 -7.69 13.40 5.02
CA PRO A 137 -8.24 12.12 4.56
C PRO A 137 -9.72 12.20 4.15
N GLU A 138 -10.49 13.03 4.87
CA GLU A 138 -11.93 13.21 4.65
C GLU A 138 -12.29 14.36 3.72
N TYR A 139 -11.33 15.26 3.43
CA TYR A 139 -11.60 16.50 2.69
C TYR A 139 -10.35 17.01 1.96
N TYR A 140 -10.50 17.37 0.72
CA TYR A 140 -9.46 18.05 -0.05
C TYR A 140 -10.00 19.33 -0.69
N SER A 141 -9.21 20.39 -0.75
CA SER A 141 -9.56 21.58 -1.50
C SER A 141 -8.36 22.36 -1.99
N LEU A 142 -8.54 23.07 -3.11
CA LEU A 142 -7.60 24.05 -3.62
C LEU A 142 -8.30 25.14 -4.44
N ILE A 143 -7.56 26.20 -4.78
CA ILE A 143 -7.98 27.22 -5.74
C ILE A 143 -7.21 27.03 -7.04
N LEU A 144 -7.93 26.93 -8.17
CA LEU A 144 -7.36 26.91 -9.50
C LEU A 144 -7.07 28.33 -9.95
N ASP A 145 -5.80 28.75 -10.01
CA ASP A 145 -5.39 30.13 -10.24
C ASP A 145 -5.90 30.70 -11.58
N ARG A 146 -5.83 29.88 -12.65
CA ARG A 146 -6.30 30.27 -13.98
C ARG A 146 -7.77 30.67 -14.00
N TYR A 147 -8.59 29.93 -13.26
CA TYR A 147 -10.05 30.03 -13.33
C TYR A 147 -10.64 30.76 -12.11
N ASN A 148 -9.83 30.98 -11.06
CA ASN A 148 -10.30 31.44 -9.76
C ASN A 148 -11.50 30.61 -9.27
N ILE A 149 -11.41 29.28 -9.45
CA ILE A 149 -12.42 28.30 -9.01
C ILE A 149 -11.90 27.61 -7.75
N LYS A 150 -12.69 27.61 -6.68
CA LYS A 150 -12.45 26.74 -5.53
C LYS A 150 -13.01 25.36 -5.81
N ALA A 151 -12.16 24.34 -5.80
CA ALA A 151 -12.52 22.94 -5.84
C ALA A 151 -12.47 22.35 -4.44
N GLU A 152 -13.52 21.60 -4.05
CA GLU A 152 -13.63 20.89 -2.78
C GLU A 152 -14.08 19.46 -3.06
N LEU A 153 -13.43 18.48 -2.42
CA LEU A 153 -13.61 17.05 -2.67
C LEU A 153 -13.85 16.28 -1.37
N THR A 154 -14.69 15.26 -1.43
CA THR A 154 -14.84 14.22 -0.41
C THR A 154 -15.28 12.92 -1.08
N ALA A 155 -15.28 11.78 -0.38
CA ALA A 155 -15.61 10.50 -0.97
C ALA A 155 -16.36 9.57 -0.02
N THR A 156 -17.09 8.61 -0.63
CA THR A 156 -17.56 7.37 0.00
C THR A 156 -16.71 6.20 -0.49
N ASP A 157 -17.14 4.95 -0.28
CA ASP A 157 -16.38 3.79 -0.77
C ASP A 157 -16.25 3.76 -2.29
N ARG A 158 -17.31 4.14 -3.03
CA ARG A 158 -17.39 4.01 -4.51
C ARG A 158 -17.78 5.29 -5.22
N VAL A 159 -17.97 6.41 -4.49
CA VAL A 159 -18.44 7.66 -5.07
C VAL A 159 -17.55 8.82 -4.65
N GLY A 160 -16.99 9.52 -5.63
CA GLY A 160 -16.37 10.82 -5.43
C GLY A 160 -17.42 11.93 -5.40
N PHE A 161 -17.31 12.87 -4.49
CA PHE A 161 -18.23 14.00 -4.38
C PHE A 161 -17.44 15.30 -4.45
N HIS A 162 -17.74 16.12 -5.48
CA HIS A 162 -17.08 17.38 -5.76
C HIS A 162 -18.04 18.54 -5.51
N ARG A 163 -17.51 19.66 -5.03
CA ARG A 163 -18.17 20.96 -4.94
C ARG A 163 -17.27 22.02 -5.54
N TYR A 164 -17.73 22.70 -6.58
CA TYR A 164 -17.00 23.74 -7.29
C TYR A 164 -17.65 25.08 -7.09
N THR A 165 -16.91 26.08 -6.61
CA THR A 165 -17.39 27.46 -6.46
C THR A 165 -16.76 28.32 -7.55
N TYR A 166 -17.59 28.89 -8.41
CA TYR A 166 -17.21 29.69 -9.55
C TYR A 166 -17.19 31.20 -9.23
N PRO A 167 -16.32 31.99 -9.86
CA PRO A 167 -16.34 33.46 -9.73
C PRO A 167 -17.62 34.04 -10.32
N GLU A 168 -18.11 35.13 -9.73
CA GLU A 168 -19.34 35.78 -10.16
C GLU A 168 -19.23 36.27 -11.61
N GLY A 169 -20.30 36.10 -12.37
CA GLY A 169 -20.41 36.54 -13.77
C GLY A 169 -19.63 35.69 -14.78
N LYS A 170 -19.07 34.57 -14.36
CA LYS A 170 -18.42 33.61 -15.26
C LYS A 170 -19.25 32.36 -15.48
N PRO A 171 -19.23 31.75 -16.69
CA PRO A 171 -19.94 30.52 -16.92
C PRO A 171 -19.30 29.35 -16.12
N ALA A 172 -20.14 28.47 -15.60
CA ALA A 172 -19.71 27.25 -14.96
C ALA A 172 -19.66 26.11 -15.97
N SER A 173 -18.53 25.44 -16.08
CA SER A 173 -18.33 24.27 -16.94
C SER A 173 -17.45 23.23 -16.27
N ILE A 174 -17.55 21.99 -16.73
CA ILE A 174 -16.71 20.87 -16.30
C ILE A 174 -16.23 20.13 -17.54
N LEU A 175 -14.90 19.93 -17.63
CA LEU A 175 -14.30 19.01 -18.60
C LEU A 175 -14.18 17.63 -17.95
N ILE A 176 -14.58 16.59 -18.68
CA ILE A 176 -14.29 15.20 -18.42
C ILE A 176 -13.28 14.75 -19.47
N ASP A 177 -12.10 14.33 -19.07
CA ASP A 177 -11.06 13.83 -19.96
C ASP A 177 -10.84 12.33 -19.72
N LEU A 178 -11.35 11.48 -20.62
CA LEU A 178 -11.23 10.03 -20.53
C LEU A 178 -9.95 9.51 -21.19
N ARG A 179 -9.20 10.36 -21.90
CA ARG A 179 -7.90 10.00 -22.46
C ARG A 179 -6.84 9.93 -21.36
N GLU A 180 -6.76 10.98 -20.55
CA GLU A 180 -5.70 11.16 -19.57
C GLU A 180 -5.80 10.14 -18.42
N GLY A 181 -4.64 9.68 -17.98
CA GLY A 181 -4.42 8.88 -16.79
C GLY A 181 -3.02 9.16 -16.25
N ASN A 182 -2.65 8.55 -15.14
CA ASN A 182 -1.31 8.71 -14.59
C ASN A 182 -0.32 7.79 -15.32
N GLY A 183 0.33 8.30 -16.38
CA GLY A 183 1.27 7.54 -17.20
C GLY A 183 0.65 6.56 -18.20
N SER A 184 -0.67 6.45 -18.27
CA SER A 184 -1.36 5.54 -19.19
C SER A 184 -2.57 6.19 -19.85
N ASN A 185 -2.67 6.08 -21.19
CA ASN A 185 -3.79 6.60 -21.97
C ASN A 185 -4.84 5.51 -22.22
N ALA A 186 -6.10 5.92 -22.38
CA ALA A 186 -7.14 5.02 -22.82
C ALA A 186 -6.87 4.52 -24.26
N TYR A 187 -7.21 3.26 -24.53
CA TYR A 187 -7.24 2.71 -25.90
C TYR A 187 -8.67 2.59 -26.43
N ASP A 188 -9.68 2.68 -25.57
CA ASP A 188 -11.10 2.74 -25.91
C ASP A 188 -11.81 3.55 -24.83
N SER A 189 -12.61 4.51 -25.20
CA SER A 189 -13.38 5.33 -24.28
C SER A 189 -14.75 5.68 -24.86
N TYR A 190 -15.71 5.90 -23.99
CA TYR A 190 -17.09 6.18 -24.34
C TYR A 190 -17.70 7.16 -23.35
N ILE A 191 -18.55 8.06 -23.86
CA ILE A 191 -19.37 8.96 -23.06
C ILE A 191 -20.76 9.13 -23.68
N ARG A 192 -21.77 9.29 -22.82
CA ARG A 192 -23.14 9.56 -23.22
C ARG A 192 -23.82 10.50 -22.23
N LYS A 193 -24.55 11.50 -22.74
CA LYS A 193 -25.53 12.24 -21.96
C LYS A 193 -26.79 11.37 -21.81
N VAL A 194 -27.15 11.00 -20.59
CA VAL A 194 -28.31 10.16 -20.28
C VAL A 194 -29.57 11.02 -20.14
N ASP A 195 -29.46 12.12 -19.39
CA ASP A 195 -30.51 13.10 -19.17
C ASP A 195 -29.92 14.50 -18.91
N ASP A 196 -30.74 15.47 -18.50
CA ASP A 196 -30.27 16.85 -18.24
C ASP A 196 -29.36 17.00 -17.02
N TYR A 197 -29.16 15.94 -16.21
CA TYR A 197 -28.34 15.95 -15.00
C TYR A 197 -27.31 14.82 -14.96
N THR A 198 -27.34 13.88 -15.92
CA THR A 198 -26.60 12.63 -15.84
C THR A 198 -25.79 12.37 -17.10
N VAL A 199 -24.53 12.04 -16.91
CA VAL A 199 -23.60 11.57 -17.93
C VAL A 199 -23.01 10.23 -17.48
N GLU A 200 -22.84 9.30 -18.40
CA GLU A 200 -22.18 8.03 -18.13
C GLU A 200 -21.13 7.70 -19.19
N GLY A 201 -20.23 6.80 -18.85
CA GLY A 201 -19.21 6.38 -19.80
C GLY A 201 -18.23 5.38 -19.21
N TYR A 202 -17.18 5.14 -19.98
CA TYR A 202 -16.09 4.29 -19.55
C TYR A 202 -14.77 4.69 -20.20
N ARG A 203 -13.67 4.21 -19.58
CA ARG A 203 -12.35 4.16 -20.21
C ARG A 203 -11.74 2.78 -20.01
N TYR A 204 -11.10 2.26 -21.08
CA TYR A 204 -10.34 1.02 -21.07
C TYR A 204 -8.87 1.34 -21.28
N VAL A 205 -8.01 0.79 -20.43
CA VAL A 205 -6.61 1.14 -20.37
C VAL A 205 -5.74 -0.11 -20.34
N ARG A 206 -4.57 -0.01 -20.97
CA ARG A 206 -3.43 -0.92 -20.78
C ARG A 206 -2.26 -0.08 -20.33
N GLY A 207 -1.89 -0.26 -19.09
CA GLY A 207 -0.75 0.40 -18.45
C GLY A 207 0.13 -0.63 -17.79
N TRP A 208 0.62 -0.34 -16.59
CA TRP A 208 1.26 -1.33 -15.74
C TRP A 208 0.28 -2.48 -15.44
N SER A 209 -0.95 -2.18 -15.09
CA SER A 209 -2.04 -3.16 -15.19
C SER A 209 -2.33 -3.49 -16.66
N PRO A 210 -2.17 -4.75 -17.10
CA PRO A 210 -2.34 -5.12 -18.51
C PRO A 210 -3.79 -5.05 -19.01
N SER A 211 -4.76 -5.00 -18.08
CA SER A 211 -6.19 -4.88 -18.39
C SER A 211 -6.91 -4.11 -17.29
N ARG A 212 -7.43 -2.93 -17.63
CA ARG A 212 -8.23 -2.12 -16.70
C ARG A 212 -9.43 -1.53 -17.44
N LYS A 213 -10.63 -1.76 -16.89
CA LYS A 213 -11.89 -1.23 -17.39
C LYS A 213 -12.58 -0.49 -16.25
N VAL A 214 -12.78 0.80 -16.43
CA VAL A 214 -13.46 1.67 -15.45
C VAL A 214 -14.67 2.31 -16.09
N TYR A 215 -15.84 2.00 -15.57
CA TYR A 215 -17.12 2.59 -15.91
C TYR A 215 -17.46 3.66 -14.88
N PHE A 216 -18.19 4.68 -15.28
CA PHE A 216 -18.63 5.72 -14.37
C PHE A 216 -20.04 6.24 -14.69
N VAL A 217 -20.68 6.79 -13.66
CA VAL A 217 -21.84 7.64 -13.77
C VAL A 217 -21.57 8.94 -13.03
N LEU A 218 -21.68 10.06 -13.73
CA LEU A 218 -21.60 11.40 -13.16
C LEU A 218 -23.01 11.97 -13.08
N LYS A 219 -23.39 12.48 -11.89
CA LYS A 219 -24.63 13.21 -11.68
C LYS A 219 -24.36 14.61 -11.15
N SER A 220 -25.04 15.63 -11.72
CA SER A 220 -24.93 17.03 -11.31
C SER A 220 -26.16 17.49 -10.52
N ASP A 221 -26.01 18.43 -9.58
CA ASP A 221 -27.11 19.13 -8.92
C ASP A 221 -27.69 20.27 -9.80
N GLN A 222 -26.91 20.71 -10.80
CA GLN A 222 -27.33 21.73 -11.78
C GLN A 222 -27.70 21.08 -13.11
N LYS A 223 -28.65 21.67 -13.82
CA LYS A 223 -29.03 21.26 -15.19
C LYS A 223 -27.85 21.47 -16.14
N ILE A 224 -27.52 20.46 -16.93
CA ILE A 224 -26.57 20.54 -18.04
C ILE A 224 -27.24 21.26 -19.20
N GLU A 225 -26.96 22.55 -19.36
CA GLU A 225 -27.52 23.37 -20.44
C GLU A 225 -26.98 22.97 -21.81
N LYS A 226 -25.68 22.61 -21.83
CA LYS A 226 -25.01 22.14 -23.05
C LYS A 226 -24.03 21.01 -22.74
N PHE A 227 -24.13 19.94 -23.50
CA PHE A 227 -23.18 18.84 -23.57
C PHE A 227 -22.45 18.92 -24.92
N THR A 228 -21.12 18.84 -24.91
CA THR A 228 -20.29 18.77 -26.11
C THR A 228 -19.27 17.66 -25.96
N ALA A 229 -19.35 16.64 -26.82
CA ALA A 229 -18.35 15.60 -26.90
C ALA A 229 -17.23 15.98 -27.87
N TYR A 230 -16.00 15.53 -27.61
CA TYR A 230 -14.82 15.80 -28.42
C TYR A 230 -14.07 14.48 -28.68
N ASP A 231 -13.64 14.32 -29.92
CA ASP A 231 -12.63 13.35 -30.32
C ASP A 231 -11.28 14.07 -30.19
N ASP A 232 -10.56 13.79 -29.11
CA ASP A 232 -9.45 14.58 -28.58
C ASP A 232 -9.86 16.07 -28.42
N ASN A 233 -9.52 16.94 -29.33
CA ASN A 233 -9.84 18.35 -29.29
C ASN A 233 -10.86 18.79 -30.37
N THR A 234 -11.38 17.84 -31.17
CA THR A 234 -12.34 18.12 -32.23
C THR A 234 -13.77 17.90 -31.78
N PRO A 235 -14.62 18.93 -31.71
CA PRO A 235 -16.00 18.79 -31.25
C PRO A 235 -16.85 17.94 -32.21
N LYS A 236 -17.74 17.14 -31.65
CA LYS A 236 -18.69 16.30 -32.38
C LYS A 236 -20.11 16.72 -32.02
N PRO A 237 -21.09 16.67 -32.98
CA PRO A 237 -22.44 17.11 -32.76
C PRO A 237 -23.35 16.04 -32.13
N TRP A 238 -22.82 15.11 -31.36
CA TRP A 238 -23.56 13.96 -30.82
C TRP A 238 -23.63 13.96 -29.30
N ASP A 239 -24.75 13.46 -28.77
CA ASP A 239 -24.95 13.26 -27.31
C ASP A 239 -24.25 12.00 -26.78
N GLN A 240 -23.55 11.28 -27.63
CA GLN A 240 -22.71 10.17 -27.29
C GLN A 240 -21.52 10.08 -28.24
N LEU A 241 -20.39 9.58 -27.75
CA LEU A 241 -19.19 9.38 -28.53
C LEU A 241 -18.39 8.17 -28.03
N LYS A 242 -17.94 7.35 -28.96
CA LYS A 242 -17.01 6.24 -28.69
C LYS A 242 -15.82 6.39 -29.61
N VAL A 243 -14.66 6.70 -29.03
CA VAL A 243 -13.33 6.80 -29.68
C VAL A 243 -12.24 6.52 -28.65
N GLU A 244 -10.99 6.48 -29.07
CA GLU A 244 -9.86 6.27 -28.18
C GLU A 244 -9.65 7.44 -27.18
N SER A 245 -9.89 8.68 -27.59
CA SER A 245 -9.56 9.89 -26.82
C SER A 245 -10.80 10.76 -26.58
N VAL A 246 -11.82 10.20 -25.92
CA VAL A 246 -13.04 10.96 -25.61
C VAL A 246 -12.76 12.02 -24.56
N LYS A 247 -13.18 13.25 -24.87
CA LYS A 247 -13.39 14.32 -23.89
C LYS A 247 -14.82 14.83 -23.96
N SER A 248 -15.31 15.46 -22.91
CA SER A 248 -16.57 16.19 -22.97
C SER A 248 -16.57 17.42 -22.08
N VAL A 249 -17.31 18.43 -22.49
CA VAL A 249 -17.57 19.64 -21.70
C VAL A 249 -19.05 19.73 -21.38
N LEU A 250 -19.35 19.82 -20.08
CA LEU A 250 -20.67 20.09 -19.53
C LEU A 250 -20.73 21.57 -19.16
N THR A 251 -21.70 22.31 -19.66
CA THR A 251 -21.89 23.72 -19.32
C THR A 251 -23.22 23.91 -18.55
N PHE A 252 -23.16 24.67 -17.46
CA PHE A 252 -24.26 24.89 -16.50
C PHE A 252 -24.75 26.34 -16.47
N GLY A 253 -24.31 27.18 -17.41
CA GLY A 253 -24.65 28.61 -17.41
C GLY A 253 -23.91 29.39 -16.31
N ASN A 254 -24.51 30.52 -15.90
CA ASN A 254 -23.93 31.41 -14.89
C ASN A 254 -24.41 31.03 -13.48
N VAL A 255 -23.96 29.90 -12.98
CA VAL A 255 -24.25 29.45 -11.62
C VAL A 255 -23.02 29.61 -10.73
N LYS A 256 -23.24 29.97 -9.46
CA LYS A 256 -22.13 30.19 -8.50
C LYS A 256 -21.52 28.90 -7.99
N GLU A 257 -22.32 27.83 -7.88
CA GLU A 257 -21.87 26.54 -7.32
C GLU A 257 -22.41 25.40 -8.18
N VAL A 258 -21.57 24.41 -8.43
CA VAL A 258 -21.93 23.14 -9.06
C VAL A 258 -21.41 22.02 -8.17
N LYS A 259 -22.28 21.08 -7.82
CA LYS A 259 -21.89 19.82 -7.19
C LYS A 259 -22.04 18.68 -8.17
N ILE A 260 -21.08 17.78 -8.20
CA ILE A 260 -21.16 16.54 -8.96
C ILE A 260 -20.80 15.34 -8.09
N LYS A 261 -21.44 14.23 -8.37
CA LYS A 261 -21.12 12.92 -7.80
C LYS A 261 -20.67 12.03 -8.93
N VAL A 262 -19.57 11.33 -8.74
CA VAL A 262 -19.01 10.40 -9.71
C VAL A 262 -18.83 9.05 -9.06
N ALA A 263 -19.67 8.10 -9.42
CA ALA A 263 -19.54 6.71 -9.01
C ALA A 263 -18.76 5.93 -10.06
N ILE A 264 -17.92 5.00 -9.62
CA ILE A 264 -17.17 4.11 -10.50
C ILE A 264 -17.53 2.65 -10.28
N SER A 265 -17.27 1.82 -11.31
CA SER A 265 -17.43 0.37 -11.30
C SER A 265 -16.45 -0.28 -12.28
N SER A 266 -16.01 -1.50 -11.98
CA SER A 266 -15.25 -2.32 -12.94
C SER A 266 -16.15 -3.13 -13.89
N VAL A 267 -17.48 -3.09 -13.69
CA VAL A 267 -18.45 -3.98 -14.36
C VAL A 267 -19.22 -3.27 -15.46
N SER A 268 -19.97 -2.21 -15.11
CA SER A 268 -20.84 -1.48 -16.04
C SER A 268 -21.24 -0.09 -15.52
N CYS A 269 -21.81 0.75 -16.41
CA CYS A 269 -22.43 2.02 -16.02
C CYS A 269 -23.65 1.78 -15.10
N ASP A 270 -24.42 0.73 -15.32
CA ASP A 270 -25.58 0.38 -14.47
C ASP A 270 -25.11 0.07 -13.03
N ASN A 271 -23.99 -0.63 -12.87
CA ASN A 271 -23.38 -0.90 -11.57
C ASN A 271 -22.88 0.40 -10.91
N ALA A 272 -22.23 1.29 -11.66
CA ALA A 272 -21.84 2.60 -11.16
C ALA A 272 -23.04 3.42 -10.69
N ALA A 273 -24.15 3.40 -11.43
CA ALA A 273 -25.42 4.04 -11.04
C ALA A 273 -25.99 3.42 -9.75
N MET A 274 -25.90 2.09 -9.60
CA MET A 274 -26.32 1.38 -8.40
C MET A 274 -25.45 1.75 -7.18
N ASN A 275 -24.14 1.85 -7.36
CA ASN A 275 -23.20 2.32 -6.33
C ASN A 275 -23.55 3.74 -5.87
N LEU A 276 -23.80 4.65 -6.82
CA LEU A 276 -24.19 6.03 -6.53
C LEU A 276 -25.48 6.10 -5.73
N GLN A 277 -26.50 5.34 -6.14
CA GLN A 277 -27.80 5.33 -5.47
C GLN A 277 -27.72 4.77 -4.05
N ALA A 278 -26.90 3.73 -3.84
CA ALA A 278 -26.76 3.07 -2.54
C ALA A 278 -25.98 3.93 -1.53
N GLU A 279 -24.94 4.61 -1.97
CA GLU A 279 -24.00 5.29 -1.06
C GLU A 279 -24.28 6.79 -0.91
N LEU A 280 -24.77 7.47 -1.97
CA LEU A 280 -24.87 8.92 -1.99
C LEU A 280 -26.14 9.42 -2.69
N CYS A 281 -27.31 9.17 -2.10
CA CYS A 281 -28.58 9.63 -2.63
C CYS A 281 -28.90 11.12 -2.39
N HIS A 282 -28.17 11.80 -1.49
CA HIS A 282 -28.39 13.22 -1.13
C HIS A 282 -27.27 14.14 -1.63
N TRP A 283 -27.50 15.48 -1.59
CA TRP A 283 -26.56 16.52 -2.03
C TRP A 283 -25.86 17.27 -0.88
N ASP A 284 -25.93 16.74 0.33
CA ASP A 284 -25.28 17.31 1.52
C ASP A 284 -23.80 16.91 1.55
N PHE A 285 -22.95 17.82 1.08
CA PHE A 285 -21.50 17.62 1.01
C PHE A 285 -20.89 17.50 2.41
N ASP A 286 -21.29 18.37 3.33
CA ASP A 286 -20.72 18.44 4.67
C ASP A 286 -21.05 17.18 5.49
N LYS A 287 -22.21 16.58 5.25
CA LYS A 287 -22.57 15.29 5.85
C LYS A 287 -21.64 14.15 5.38
N VAL A 288 -21.20 14.16 4.11
CA VAL A 288 -20.26 13.15 3.60
C VAL A 288 -18.87 13.34 4.22
N VAL A 289 -18.39 14.58 4.31
CA VAL A 289 -17.13 14.90 5.03
C VAL A 289 -17.18 14.38 6.46
N LYS A 290 -18.28 14.67 7.19
CA LYS A 290 -18.44 14.19 8.56
C LYS A 290 -18.45 12.67 8.66
N MET A 291 -19.15 11.98 7.77
CA MET A 291 -19.19 10.51 7.72
C MET A 291 -17.79 9.93 7.46
N SER A 292 -17.03 10.49 6.52
CA SER A 292 -15.65 10.07 6.25
C SER A 292 -14.76 10.31 7.45
N SER A 293 -14.85 11.49 8.10
CA SER A 293 -14.14 11.82 9.32
C SER A 293 -14.39 10.81 10.46
N ASP A 294 -15.66 10.45 10.67
CA ASP A 294 -16.04 9.48 11.72
C ASP A 294 -15.47 8.08 11.43
N ARG A 295 -15.47 7.66 10.15
CA ARG A 295 -14.88 6.38 9.73
C ARG A 295 -13.37 6.35 9.97
N TRP A 296 -12.65 7.39 9.58
CA TRP A 296 -11.21 7.50 9.80
C TRP A 296 -10.85 7.53 11.28
N ASN A 297 -11.53 8.37 12.08
CA ASN A 297 -11.30 8.43 13.52
C ASN A 297 -11.53 7.09 14.21
N LYS A 298 -12.58 6.34 13.81
CA LYS A 298 -12.84 4.99 14.33
C LYS A 298 -11.69 4.02 14.03
N GLN A 299 -11.05 4.12 12.87
CA GLN A 299 -9.91 3.27 12.53
C GLN A 299 -8.64 3.71 13.26
N LEU A 300 -8.35 5.01 13.30
CA LEU A 300 -7.20 5.55 14.00
C LEU A 300 -7.23 5.28 15.51
N ASP A 301 -8.42 5.21 16.12
CA ASP A 301 -8.63 4.86 17.52
C ASP A 301 -8.28 3.42 17.89
N LYS A 302 -7.95 2.57 16.89
CA LYS A 302 -7.43 1.22 17.13
C LYS A 302 -6.00 1.20 17.66
N MET A 303 -5.22 2.26 17.37
CA MET A 303 -3.88 2.44 17.94
C MET A 303 -3.76 3.87 18.46
N THR A 304 -3.44 4.04 19.74
CA THR A 304 -3.26 5.35 20.34
C THR A 304 -1.91 5.48 21.04
N VAL A 305 -1.32 6.69 21.03
CA VAL A 305 -0.02 6.96 21.62
C VAL A 305 -0.06 8.11 22.62
N GLU A 306 0.74 7.98 23.69
CA GLU A 306 1.04 9.10 24.60
C GLU A 306 2.39 9.71 24.25
N SER A 307 2.38 10.97 23.83
CA SER A 307 3.58 11.74 23.50
C SER A 307 3.35 13.24 23.69
N ASP A 308 4.37 13.92 24.18
CA ASP A 308 4.43 15.40 24.22
C ASP A 308 5.02 15.98 22.92
N ASN A 309 5.44 15.13 21.97
CA ASN A 309 6.02 15.51 20.69
C ASN A 309 4.97 15.43 19.58
N GLU A 310 4.46 16.59 19.17
CA GLU A 310 3.42 16.70 18.15
C GLU A 310 3.89 16.20 16.77
N ALA A 311 5.15 16.45 16.39
CA ALA A 311 5.72 15.92 15.14
C ALA A 311 5.72 14.39 15.13
N ALA A 312 6.13 13.76 16.25
CA ALA A 312 6.10 12.30 16.37
C ALA A 312 4.66 11.72 16.32
N LYS A 313 3.67 12.45 16.86
CA LYS A 313 2.25 12.05 16.70
C LYS A 313 1.81 12.14 15.25
N ARG A 314 2.16 13.23 14.54
CA ARG A 314 1.84 13.36 13.11
C ARG A 314 2.42 12.21 12.31
N VAL A 315 3.70 11.88 12.48
CA VAL A 315 4.33 10.73 11.83
C VAL A 315 3.58 9.43 12.15
N PHE A 316 3.25 9.19 13.43
CA PHE A 316 2.58 7.96 13.85
C PHE A 316 1.17 7.81 13.26
N TYR A 317 0.34 8.84 13.37
CA TYR A 317 -1.04 8.76 12.88
C TYR A 317 -1.12 8.82 11.35
N THR A 318 -0.18 9.49 10.69
CA THR A 318 -0.07 9.47 9.23
C THR A 318 0.41 8.09 8.74
N ALA A 319 1.39 7.47 9.41
CA ALA A 319 1.76 6.09 9.12
C ALA A 319 0.56 5.13 9.30
N HIS A 320 -0.24 5.30 10.35
CA HIS A 320 -1.45 4.49 10.55
C HIS A 320 -2.49 4.74 9.43
N TYR A 321 -2.67 5.98 8.99
CA TYR A 321 -3.51 6.34 7.84
C TYR A 321 -3.01 5.65 6.56
N HIS A 322 -1.72 5.70 6.24
CA HIS A 322 -1.14 5.08 5.05
C HIS A 322 -1.40 3.57 5.00
N THR A 323 -1.39 2.86 6.14
CA THR A 323 -1.69 1.41 6.19
C THR A 323 -3.12 1.04 5.80
N MET A 324 -3.99 2.04 5.54
CA MET A 324 -5.39 1.83 5.20
C MET A 324 -5.80 2.47 3.86
N ILE A 325 -4.84 2.97 3.08
CA ILE A 325 -5.09 3.43 1.70
C ILE A 325 -5.19 2.23 0.77
N ALA A 326 -4.33 1.23 0.92
CA ALA A 326 -4.37 -0.05 0.22
C ALA A 326 -4.41 -1.21 1.23
N PRO A 327 -4.94 -2.40 0.83
CA PRO A 327 -5.61 -2.72 -0.45
C PRO A 327 -6.91 -1.94 -0.64
N THR A 328 -7.36 -1.79 -1.89
CA THR A 328 -8.58 -1.06 -2.21
C THR A 328 -9.75 -1.98 -2.51
N LEU A 329 -10.94 -1.59 -2.07
CA LEU A 329 -12.19 -2.30 -2.39
C LEU A 329 -12.35 -2.43 -3.91
N TYR A 330 -12.75 -3.61 -4.38
CA TYR A 330 -12.87 -3.91 -5.81
C TYR A 330 -14.13 -4.72 -6.14
N CYS A 331 -15.24 -4.38 -5.52
CA CYS A 331 -16.57 -4.92 -5.89
C CYS A 331 -17.63 -3.85 -5.73
N ASP A 332 -18.66 -3.94 -6.55
CA ASP A 332 -19.86 -3.09 -6.49
C ASP A 332 -20.73 -3.46 -5.29
N VAL A 333 -21.73 -2.64 -4.97
CA VAL A 333 -22.62 -2.86 -3.82
C VAL A 333 -23.45 -4.15 -3.90
N ASN A 334 -23.59 -4.72 -5.10
CA ASN A 334 -24.22 -6.01 -5.33
C ASN A 334 -23.24 -7.20 -5.24
N GLY A 335 -21.95 -6.93 -4.96
CA GLY A 335 -20.87 -7.91 -4.88
C GLY A 335 -20.28 -8.31 -6.22
N GLU A 336 -20.63 -7.66 -7.33
CA GLU A 336 -20.04 -7.92 -8.64
C GLU A 336 -18.69 -7.24 -8.80
N TYR A 337 -17.75 -7.90 -9.50
CA TYR A 337 -16.44 -7.37 -9.87
C TYR A 337 -15.91 -8.07 -11.12
N ARG A 338 -14.94 -7.45 -11.78
CA ARG A 338 -14.26 -8.02 -12.95
C ARG A 338 -13.03 -8.80 -12.52
N GLY A 339 -12.97 -10.07 -12.90
CA GLY A 339 -11.83 -10.95 -12.61
C GLY A 339 -10.63 -10.77 -13.54
N MET A 340 -9.52 -11.45 -13.23
CA MET A 340 -8.26 -11.42 -13.99
C MET A 340 -8.40 -11.98 -15.41
N ASN A 341 -9.41 -12.78 -15.67
CA ASN A 341 -9.76 -13.35 -16.99
C ASN A 341 -10.82 -12.54 -17.74
N ASP A 342 -11.06 -11.31 -17.31
CA ASP A 342 -12.04 -10.35 -17.87
C ASP A 342 -13.52 -10.77 -17.70
N MET A 343 -13.81 -11.85 -16.99
CA MET A 343 -15.16 -12.29 -16.68
C MET A 343 -15.72 -11.54 -15.45
N ILE A 344 -17.06 -11.43 -15.36
CA ILE A 344 -17.72 -10.86 -14.19
C ILE A 344 -18.03 -11.96 -13.18
N TYR A 345 -17.63 -11.71 -11.95
CA TYR A 345 -17.87 -12.56 -10.80
C TYR A 345 -18.77 -11.84 -9.80
N THR A 346 -19.46 -12.62 -8.96
CA THR A 346 -20.36 -12.10 -7.93
C THR A 346 -20.14 -12.85 -6.62
N ASP A 347 -19.81 -12.11 -5.57
CA ASP A 347 -19.88 -12.63 -4.20
C ASP A 347 -20.54 -11.58 -3.28
N PRO A 348 -21.86 -11.67 -3.04
CA PRO A 348 -22.57 -10.68 -2.23
C PRO A 348 -22.28 -10.80 -0.73
N LYS A 349 -21.52 -11.81 -0.30
CA LYS A 349 -21.20 -12.08 1.12
C LYS A 349 -19.79 -11.65 1.50
N LYS A 350 -18.89 -11.48 0.53
CA LYS A 350 -17.48 -11.18 0.76
C LYS A 350 -17.08 -9.97 -0.06
N ALA A 351 -16.43 -9.01 0.58
CA ALA A 351 -15.80 -7.91 -0.12
C ALA A 351 -14.57 -8.42 -0.88
N ASN A 352 -14.42 -8.00 -2.14
CA ASN A 352 -13.24 -8.27 -2.95
C ASN A 352 -12.30 -7.06 -2.96
N TYR A 353 -11.00 -7.31 -2.92
CA TYR A 353 -9.96 -6.28 -2.84
C TYR A 353 -8.93 -6.45 -3.96
N THR A 354 -8.35 -5.33 -4.36
CA THR A 354 -7.26 -5.21 -5.32
C THR A 354 -6.14 -4.32 -4.78
N THR A 355 -5.14 -4.03 -5.59
CA THR A 355 -3.95 -3.24 -5.20
C THR A 355 -3.22 -3.94 -4.06
N LEU A 356 -2.80 -5.18 -4.35
CA LEU A 356 -2.10 -6.03 -3.41
C LEU A 356 -0.60 -6.02 -3.75
N SER A 357 0.15 -5.15 -3.10
CA SER A 357 1.61 -5.02 -3.19
C SER A 357 2.27 -6.12 -2.35
N LEU A 358 2.12 -7.39 -2.78
CA LEU A 358 2.37 -8.54 -1.90
C LEU A 358 3.83 -8.74 -1.56
N TRP A 359 4.76 -8.48 -2.51
CA TRP A 359 6.20 -8.57 -2.27
C TRP A 359 6.66 -7.64 -1.13
N ASP A 360 6.03 -6.48 -1.04
CA ASP A 360 6.31 -5.47 -0.03
C ASP A 360 5.61 -5.80 1.28
N THR A 361 4.30 -5.96 1.23
CA THR A 361 3.40 -5.92 2.38
C THR A 361 3.41 -7.18 3.25
N TYR A 362 3.87 -8.34 2.74
CA TYR A 362 3.96 -9.55 3.55
C TYR A 362 4.92 -9.40 4.74
N ARG A 363 5.84 -8.41 4.67
CA ARG A 363 6.93 -8.19 5.63
C ARG A 363 6.48 -7.44 6.88
N ALA A 364 5.54 -6.48 6.76
CA ALA A 364 5.05 -5.71 7.91
C ALA A 364 3.55 -5.42 7.85
N LEU A 365 3.00 -4.95 6.71
CA LEU A 365 1.60 -4.53 6.64
C LEU A 365 0.64 -5.69 6.92
N ASN A 366 0.81 -6.83 6.25
CA ASN A 366 -0.06 -7.98 6.47
C ASN A 366 0.09 -8.54 7.90
N PRO A 367 1.30 -8.72 8.47
CA PRO A 367 1.46 -9.01 9.90
C PRO A 367 0.75 -8.03 10.83
N LEU A 368 0.88 -6.72 10.60
CA LEU A 368 0.20 -5.66 11.38
C LEU A 368 -1.32 -5.76 11.22
N MET A 369 -1.82 -6.00 10.01
CA MET A 369 -3.24 -6.16 9.73
C MET A 369 -3.87 -7.28 10.58
N THR A 370 -3.16 -8.39 10.83
CA THR A 370 -3.64 -9.46 11.71
C THR A 370 -3.89 -8.99 13.15
N ILE A 371 -3.25 -7.90 13.56
CA ILE A 371 -3.35 -7.33 14.92
C ILE A 371 -4.46 -6.26 14.97
N ILE A 372 -4.40 -5.25 14.06
CA ILE A 372 -5.23 -4.05 14.15
C ILE A 372 -6.44 -4.04 13.21
N GLN A 373 -6.44 -4.87 12.16
CA GLN A 373 -7.51 -4.95 11.15
C GLN A 373 -7.95 -6.41 10.89
N PRO A 374 -8.21 -7.19 11.95
CA PRO A 374 -8.49 -8.63 11.79
C PRO A 374 -9.73 -8.91 10.92
N GLU A 375 -10.67 -7.96 10.82
CA GLU A 375 -11.85 -8.06 9.97
C GLU A 375 -11.55 -8.00 8.47
N MET A 376 -10.37 -7.51 8.09
CA MET A 376 -9.94 -7.43 6.69
C MET A 376 -9.26 -8.69 6.19
N VAL A 377 -8.57 -9.41 7.09
CA VAL A 377 -7.65 -10.51 6.75
C VAL A 377 -8.32 -11.59 5.89
N ASP A 378 -9.46 -12.10 6.34
CA ASP A 378 -10.16 -13.17 5.62
C ASP A 378 -10.66 -12.72 4.24
N ASN A 379 -11.08 -11.46 4.09
CA ASN A 379 -11.52 -10.92 2.80
C ASN A 379 -10.36 -10.76 1.82
N VAL A 380 -9.20 -10.29 2.28
CA VAL A 380 -7.98 -10.17 1.46
C VAL A 380 -7.53 -11.55 0.97
N ILE A 381 -7.51 -12.56 1.85
CA ILE A 381 -7.15 -13.94 1.46
C ILE A 381 -8.18 -14.52 0.48
N ASN A 382 -9.48 -14.34 0.73
CA ASN A 382 -10.51 -14.80 -0.20
C ASN A 382 -10.40 -14.12 -1.57
N SER A 383 -9.96 -12.85 -1.62
CA SER A 383 -9.67 -12.15 -2.90
C SER A 383 -8.51 -12.82 -3.64
N MET A 384 -7.43 -13.19 -2.94
CA MET A 384 -6.31 -13.93 -3.53
C MET A 384 -6.74 -15.33 -4.03
N LEU A 385 -7.57 -16.05 -3.27
CA LEU A 385 -8.11 -17.36 -3.68
C LEU A 385 -9.06 -17.21 -4.89
N SER A 386 -9.80 -16.12 -4.95
CA SER A 386 -10.63 -15.80 -6.11
C SER A 386 -9.79 -15.61 -7.39
N ILE A 387 -8.66 -14.92 -7.27
CA ILE A 387 -7.68 -14.75 -8.35
C ILE A 387 -7.08 -16.11 -8.76
N TYR A 388 -6.73 -16.96 -7.78
CA TYR A 388 -6.27 -18.32 -8.07
C TYR A 388 -7.25 -19.11 -8.96
N ARG A 389 -8.56 -19.07 -8.63
CA ARG A 389 -9.61 -19.73 -9.42
C ARG A 389 -9.74 -19.18 -10.85
N GLN A 390 -9.26 -17.96 -11.09
CA GLN A 390 -9.37 -17.26 -12.38
C GLN A 390 -8.16 -17.45 -13.27
N GLN A 391 -6.97 -17.75 -12.73
CA GLN A 391 -5.72 -17.83 -13.49
C GLN A 391 -4.82 -19.02 -13.13
N ASP A 392 -5.31 -19.99 -12.33
CA ASP A 392 -4.61 -21.20 -11.87
C ASP A 392 -3.33 -20.94 -11.05
N LYS A 393 -3.11 -19.72 -10.59
CA LYS A 393 -2.04 -19.33 -9.67
C LYS A 393 -2.52 -18.21 -8.74
N LEU A 394 -1.93 -18.11 -7.56
CA LEU A 394 -2.13 -16.98 -6.66
C LEU A 394 -1.56 -15.69 -7.27
N PRO A 395 -2.05 -14.51 -6.88
CA PRO A 395 -1.54 -13.26 -7.41
C PRO A 395 -0.10 -12.99 -6.97
N ILE A 396 0.63 -12.26 -7.82
CA ILE A 396 1.94 -11.69 -7.52
C ILE A 396 1.79 -10.22 -7.16
N TRP A 397 1.24 -9.41 -8.07
CA TRP A 397 0.92 -8.01 -7.86
C TRP A 397 -0.34 -7.62 -8.65
N PRO A 398 -1.55 -7.95 -8.14
CA PRO A 398 -2.80 -7.68 -8.85
C PRO A 398 -3.17 -6.20 -8.72
N LEU A 399 -3.46 -5.58 -9.87
CA LEU A 399 -3.98 -4.22 -9.97
C LEU A 399 -5.28 -4.22 -10.76
N MET A 400 -6.40 -4.02 -10.09
CA MET A 400 -7.76 -4.15 -10.64
C MET A 400 -7.97 -5.53 -11.29
N SER A 401 -8.33 -5.60 -12.58
CA SER A 401 -8.49 -6.84 -13.33
C SER A 401 -7.21 -7.30 -14.05
N GLY A 402 -6.06 -6.77 -13.70
CA GLY A 402 -4.77 -7.10 -14.32
C GLY A 402 -3.76 -7.66 -13.33
N GLU A 403 -3.11 -8.76 -13.70
CA GLU A 403 -1.95 -9.27 -12.99
C GLU A 403 -0.69 -8.67 -13.61
N THR A 404 0.03 -7.86 -12.83
CA THR A 404 1.24 -7.19 -13.34
C THR A 404 2.44 -8.12 -13.38
N ASN A 405 2.44 -9.21 -12.58
CA ASN A 405 3.58 -10.09 -12.34
C ASN A 405 4.86 -9.32 -11.93
N CYS A 406 4.71 -8.15 -11.37
CA CYS A 406 5.82 -7.32 -10.91
C CYS A 406 6.42 -7.91 -9.63
N MET A 407 7.73 -7.78 -9.48
CA MET A 407 8.54 -8.23 -8.35
C MET A 407 8.75 -9.76 -8.25
N PRO A 408 9.84 -10.21 -7.59
CA PRO A 408 10.16 -11.63 -7.43
C PRO A 408 9.28 -12.28 -6.36
N GLY A 409 9.20 -13.60 -6.39
CA GLY A 409 8.48 -14.38 -5.40
C GLY A 409 7.04 -14.72 -5.80
N TYR A 410 6.34 -15.41 -4.91
CA TYR A 410 4.90 -15.62 -4.89
C TYR A 410 4.35 -15.28 -3.49
N SER A 411 4.54 -14.03 -3.13
CA SER A 411 4.41 -13.51 -1.76
C SER A 411 2.98 -13.50 -1.19
N SER A 412 1.98 -13.90 -1.97
CA SER A 412 0.66 -14.32 -1.43
C SER A 412 0.78 -15.47 -0.43
N VAL A 413 1.78 -16.34 -0.62
CA VAL A 413 1.99 -17.54 0.20
C VAL A 413 2.28 -17.22 1.66
N PRO A 414 3.29 -16.41 2.02
CA PRO A 414 3.53 -16.06 3.42
C PRO A 414 2.35 -15.30 4.04
N VAL A 415 1.61 -14.48 3.28
CA VAL A 415 0.41 -13.78 3.79
C VAL A 415 -0.67 -14.78 4.22
N ILE A 416 -0.97 -15.78 3.39
CA ILE A 416 -1.97 -16.82 3.69
C ILE A 416 -1.49 -17.70 4.86
N ALA A 417 -0.22 -18.10 4.83
CA ALA A 417 0.36 -18.94 5.88
C ALA A 417 0.35 -18.25 7.24
N ASP A 418 0.77 -16.97 7.32
CA ASP A 418 0.78 -16.19 8.55
C ASP A 418 -0.61 -16.07 9.15
N ALA A 419 -1.62 -15.77 8.34
CA ALA A 419 -3.00 -15.68 8.79
C ALA A 419 -3.52 -17.02 9.34
N TYR A 420 -3.28 -18.13 8.62
CA TYR A 420 -3.68 -19.46 9.08
C TYR A 420 -3.01 -19.85 10.39
N LEU A 421 -1.70 -19.59 10.50
CA LEU A 421 -0.91 -19.89 11.70
C LEU A 421 -1.39 -19.05 12.90
N LYS A 422 -1.85 -17.83 12.68
CA LYS A 422 -2.45 -16.92 13.66
C LYS A 422 -3.94 -17.19 13.97
N GLY A 423 -4.52 -18.26 13.38
CA GLY A 423 -5.86 -18.75 13.69
C GLY A 423 -6.99 -17.99 12.99
N PHE A 424 -6.75 -17.45 11.80
CA PHE A 424 -7.81 -16.96 10.91
C PHE A 424 -8.42 -18.14 10.15
N THR A 425 -9.74 -18.21 10.07
CA THR A 425 -10.51 -19.37 9.55
C THR A 425 -11.64 -18.99 8.61
N GLY A 426 -11.73 -17.72 8.18
CA GLY A 426 -12.78 -17.26 7.28
C GLY A 426 -12.53 -17.58 5.80
N PHE A 427 -11.56 -18.46 5.51
CA PHE A 427 -11.23 -18.97 4.19
C PHE A 427 -11.04 -20.50 4.23
N ASP A 428 -11.12 -21.16 3.06
CA ASP A 428 -10.88 -22.60 2.95
C ASP A 428 -9.38 -22.91 3.00
N ALA A 429 -8.92 -23.52 4.10
CA ALA A 429 -7.51 -23.81 4.32
C ALA A 429 -6.97 -24.93 3.39
N GLU A 430 -7.79 -25.91 2.99
CA GLU A 430 -7.38 -26.97 2.04
C GLU A 430 -7.23 -26.38 0.63
N GLU A 431 -8.16 -25.53 0.20
CA GLU A 431 -8.04 -24.79 -1.05
C GLU A 431 -6.83 -23.87 -1.01
N ALA A 432 -6.61 -23.14 0.08
CA ALA A 432 -5.48 -22.24 0.25
C ALA A 432 -4.14 -22.98 0.11
N LEU A 433 -3.96 -24.10 0.81
CA LEU A 433 -2.74 -24.90 0.67
C LEU A 433 -2.58 -25.46 -0.76
N THR A 434 -3.67 -25.86 -1.40
CA THR A 434 -3.66 -26.32 -2.79
C THR A 434 -3.21 -25.20 -3.74
N ALA A 435 -3.75 -23.98 -3.58
CA ALA A 435 -3.40 -22.82 -4.37
C ALA A 435 -1.93 -22.39 -4.18
N MET A 436 -1.43 -22.43 -2.94
CA MET A 436 -0.04 -22.15 -2.61
C MET A 436 0.90 -23.13 -3.32
N LYS A 437 0.62 -24.44 -3.23
CA LYS A 437 1.41 -25.50 -3.90
C LYS A 437 1.34 -25.37 -5.43
N ALA A 438 0.15 -25.13 -5.98
CA ALA A 438 -0.02 -24.93 -7.43
C ALA A 438 0.82 -23.75 -7.92
N THR A 439 0.86 -22.64 -7.19
CA THR A 439 1.67 -21.47 -7.50
C THR A 439 3.16 -21.78 -7.42
N ALA A 440 3.62 -22.46 -6.36
CA ALA A 440 5.02 -22.83 -6.15
C ALA A 440 5.54 -23.90 -7.13
N THR A 441 4.65 -24.54 -7.90
CA THR A 441 4.99 -25.52 -8.93
C THR A 441 4.51 -25.10 -10.34
N TYR A 442 4.07 -23.85 -10.49
CA TYR A 442 3.57 -23.34 -11.76
C TYR A 442 4.72 -23.16 -12.77
N GLU A 443 4.79 -24.05 -13.76
CA GLU A 443 5.92 -24.14 -14.70
C GLU A 443 6.18 -22.87 -15.52
N ARG A 444 5.17 -22.00 -15.69
CA ARG A 444 5.31 -20.72 -16.38
C ARG A 444 5.79 -19.59 -15.46
N GLN A 445 5.87 -19.83 -14.14
CA GLN A 445 6.43 -18.85 -13.22
C GLN A 445 7.95 -18.82 -13.36
N ASN A 446 8.50 -17.62 -13.43
CA ASN A 446 9.91 -17.38 -13.70
C ASN A 446 10.82 -18.12 -12.70
N GLY A 447 11.67 -19.02 -13.19
CA GLY A 447 12.63 -19.77 -12.39
C GLY A 447 12.10 -21.03 -11.68
N VAL A 448 10.78 -21.23 -11.55
CA VAL A 448 10.20 -22.42 -10.87
C VAL A 448 10.69 -23.75 -11.44
N PRO A 449 10.74 -23.98 -12.76
CA PRO A 449 11.27 -25.22 -13.32
C PRO A 449 12.72 -25.52 -12.89
N TYR A 450 13.56 -24.48 -12.78
CA TYR A 450 14.94 -24.65 -12.34
C TYR A 450 15.03 -24.97 -10.83
N VAL A 451 14.24 -24.30 -9.99
CA VAL A 451 14.18 -24.62 -8.56
C VAL A 451 13.77 -26.08 -8.33
N MET A 452 12.75 -26.55 -9.07
CA MET A 452 12.28 -27.94 -8.98
C MET A 452 13.33 -28.93 -9.44
N ALA A 453 14.05 -28.65 -10.54
CA ALA A 453 14.99 -29.58 -11.15
C ALA A 453 16.39 -29.55 -10.49
N LYS A 454 16.89 -28.37 -10.12
CA LYS A 454 18.27 -28.15 -9.71
C LYS A 454 18.42 -27.66 -8.25
N GLY A 455 17.36 -27.14 -7.63
CA GLY A 455 17.43 -26.47 -6.33
C GLY A 455 18.11 -25.10 -6.37
N TYR A 456 18.27 -24.52 -7.58
CA TYR A 456 18.71 -23.14 -7.79
C TYR A 456 18.26 -22.65 -9.18
N ILE A 457 18.27 -21.34 -9.38
CA ILE A 457 17.95 -20.67 -10.65
C ILE A 457 19.28 -20.22 -11.28
N PRO A 458 19.61 -20.64 -12.52
CA PRO A 458 20.83 -20.21 -13.18
C PRO A 458 20.78 -18.73 -13.59
N ALA A 459 21.79 -17.97 -13.17
CA ALA A 459 21.88 -16.54 -13.41
C ALA A 459 22.22 -16.16 -14.87
N ASP A 460 22.69 -17.11 -15.66
CA ASP A 460 22.91 -16.96 -17.10
C ASP A 460 21.67 -17.30 -17.94
N LYS A 461 20.57 -17.72 -17.33
CA LYS A 461 19.28 -18.02 -17.99
C LYS A 461 18.18 -17.05 -17.61
N ILE A 462 18.19 -16.52 -16.40
CA ILE A 462 17.14 -15.68 -15.86
C ILE A 462 17.78 -14.45 -15.21
N HIS A 463 17.28 -13.28 -15.53
CA HIS A 463 17.63 -12.05 -14.82
C HIS A 463 17.11 -12.09 -13.39
N GLU A 464 17.81 -11.46 -12.47
CA GLU A 464 17.46 -11.38 -11.04
C GLU A 464 17.30 -12.76 -10.37
N ALA A 465 17.90 -13.80 -10.98
CA ALA A 465 17.76 -15.20 -10.62
C ALA A 465 18.00 -15.47 -9.13
N THR A 466 18.99 -14.79 -8.55
CA THR A 466 19.38 -15.02 -7.15
C THR A 466 18.32 -14.48 -6.20
N SER A 467 17.82 -13.26 -6.41
CA SER A 467 16.74 -12.69 -5.60
C SER A 467 15.44 -13.48 -5.73
N ILE A 468 15.06 -13.90 -6.94
CA ILE A 468 13.89 -14.76 -7.17
C ILE A 468 14.00 -16.05 -6.34
N ALA A 469 15.17 -16.71 -6.35
CA ALA A 469 15.35 -17.94 -5.60
C ALA A 469 15.34 -17.72 -4.08
N MET A 470 15.84 -16.60 -3.61
CA MET A 470 15.84 -16.25 -2.18
C MET A 470 14.41 -15.97 -1.69
N GLU A 471 13.59 -15.26 -2.49
CA GLU A 471 12.17 -15.04 -2.18
C GLU A 471 11.39 -16.37 -2.20
N TYR A 472 11.61 -17.22 -3.20
CA TYR A 472 10.98 -18.56 -3.24
C TYR A 472 11.29 -19.40 -2.01
N ALA A 473 12.48 -19.26 -1.41
CA ALA A 473 12.82 -19.97 -0.18
C ALA A 473 12.00 -19.48 1.02
N VAL A 474 11.68 -18.20 1.07
CA VAL A 474 10.77 -17.61 2.09
C VAL A 474 9.34 -18.10 1.87
N ASP A 475 8.87 -18.05 0.63
CA ASP A 475 7.51 -18.44 0.25
C ASP A 475 7.28 -19.95 0.53
N ASP A 476 8.22 -20.81 0.11
CA ASP A 476 8.18 -22.25 0.36
C ASP A 476 8.18 -22.60 1.85
N TRP A 477 8.81 -21.78 2.68
CA TRP A 477 8.71 -21.89 4.12
C TRP A 477 7.29 -21.67 4.61
N GLY A 478 6.56 -20.70 4.07
CA GLY A 478 5.14 -20.48 4.37
C GLY A 478 4.28 -21.73 4.09
N ILE A 479 4.51 -22.40 2.94
CA ILE A 479 3.83 -23.65 2.60
C ILE A 479 4.17 -24.75 3.62
N ALA A 480 5.45 -24.90 3.94
CA ALA A 480 5.92 -25.90 4.90
C ALA A 480 5.27 -25.71 6.28
N ALA A 481 5.29 -24.49 6.81
CA ALA A 481 4.73 -24.16 8.11
C ALA A 481 3.22 -24.41 8.18
N MET A 482 2.46 -24.03 7.14
CA MET A 482 1.04 -24.31 7.05
C MET A 482 0.76 -25.81 6.92
N ALA A 483 1.49 -26.52 6.07
CA ALA A 483 1.37 -27.97 5.87
C ALA A 483 1.66 -28.73 7.18
N GLN A 484 2.68 -28.33 7.95
CA GLN A 484 2.98 -28.92 9.24
C GLN A 484 1.80 -28.78 10.21
N LYS A 485 1.23 -27.58 10.34
CA LYS A 485 0.07 -27.34 11.21
C LYS A 485 -1.17 -28.12 10.77
N MET A 486 -1.34 -28.38 9.46
CA MET A 486 -2.41 -29.18 8.89
C MET A 486 -2.14 -30.70 8.95
N GLY A 487 -0.97 -31.15 9.39
CA GLY A 487 -0.59 -32.57 9.42
C GLY A 487 -0.27 -33.16 8.04
N LYS A 488 0.06 -32.34 7.04
CA LYS A 488 0.39 -32.75 5.66
C LYS A 488 1.90 -33.03 5.55
N THR A 489 2.37 -34.16 6.11
CA THR A 489 3.80 -34.47 6.26
C THR A 489 4.58 -34.43 4.96
N ALA A 490 4.06 -35.00 3.87
CA ALA A 490 4.77 -35.01 2.57
C ALA A 490 4.98 -33.60 1.99
N ASP A 491 3.98 -32.72 2.13
CA ASP A 491 4.10 -31.33 1.72
C ASP A 491 5.11 -30.58 2.59
N TYR A 492 5.06 -30.79 3.91
CA TYR A 492 6.04 -30.24 4.84
C TYR A 492 7.48 -30.62 4.47
N GLU A 493 7.74 -31.91 4.24
CA GLU A 493 9.09 -32.40 3.88
C GLU A 493 9.57 -31.77 2.57
N THR A 494 8.69 -31.70 1.56
CA THR A 494 9.03 -31.15 0.25
C THR A 494 9.39 -29.65 0.35
N PHE A 495 8.50 -28.86 0.93
CA PHE A 495 8.65 -27.41 0.95
C PHE A 495 9.64 -26.94 2.03
N SER A 496 9.78 -27.63 3.14
CA SER A 496 10.86 -27.39 4.12
C SER A 496 12.25 -27.57 3.49
N LYS A 497 12.43 -28.61 2.65
CA LYS A 497 13.68 -28.80 1.89
C LYS A 497 13.93 -27.62 0.95
N ARG A 498 12.90 -27.17 0.21
CA ARG A 498 13.03 -26.06 -0.74
C ARG A 498 13.31 -24.74 -0.03
N ALA A 499 12.72 -24.49 1.12
CA ALA A 499 12.98 -23.32 1.96
C ALA A 499 14.46 -23.18 2.37
N HIS A 500 15.21 -24.27 2.34
CA HIS A 500 16.65 -24.28 2.64
C HIS A 500 17.54 -24.20 1.40
N TYR A 501 17.00 -24.04 0.21
CA TYR A 501 17.80 -23.93 -1.03
C TYR A 501 18.65 -22.66 -1.11
N TYR A 502 18.39 -21.65 -0.28
CA TYR A 502 19.29 -20.50 -0.14
C TYR A 502 20.75 -20.93 0.17
N LYS A 503 20.95 -22.08 0.85
CA LYS A 503 22.28 -22.65 1.16
C LYS A 503 23.06 -23.01 -0.10
N ASN A 504 22.39 -23.30 -1.22
CA ASN A 504 23.02 -23.60 -2.51
C ASN A 504 23.74 -22.39 -3.12
N TYR A 505 23.39 -21.18 -2.67
CA TYR A 505 23.97 -19.93 -3.14
C TYR A 505 25.05 -19.38 -2.19
N PHE A 506 25.24 -19.95 -1.01
CA PHE A 506 26.21 -19.46 -0.06
C PHE A 506 27.61 -19.93 -0.43
N ASP A 507 28.47 -18.98 -0.86
CA ASP A 507 29.90 -19.22 -1.10
C ASP A 507 30.69 -19.00 0.19
N SER A 508 31.06 -20.09 0.85
CA SER A 508 31.78 -20.04 2.13
C SER A 508 33.21 -19.48 2.02
N SER A 509 33.79 -19.40 0.81
CA SER A 509 35.12 -18.82 0.61
C SER A 509 35.13 -17.30 0.73
N ILE A 510 34.00 -16.65 0.44
CA ILE A 510 33.85 -15.19 0.50
C ILE A 510 32.74 -14.73 1.48
N HIS A 511 32.01 -15.67 2.05
CA HIS A 511 30.87 -15.44 2.97
C HIS A 511 29.80 -14.50 2.38
N PHE A 512 29.32 -14.85 1.16
CA PHE A 512 28.23 -14.18 0.47
C PHE A 512 27.30 -15.17 -0.22
N ILE A 513 26.02 -14.78 -0.38
CA ILE A 513 25.16 -15.35 -1.40
C ILE A 513 25.71 -14.90 -2.76
N ARG A 514 26.03 -15.86 -3.63
CA ARG A 514 26.67 -15.64 -4.92
C ARG A 514 25.85 -16.30 -6.04
N PRO A 515 25.67 -15.63 -7.18
CA PRO A 515 24.93 -16.18 -8.31
C PRO A 515 25.60 -17.44 -8.88
N LYS A 516 24.79 -18.44 -9.25
CA LYS A 516 25.22 -19.67 -9.92
C LYS A 516 24.83 -19.68 -11.39
N LEU A 517 25.71 -20.25 -12.21
CA LEU A 517 25.47 -20.49 -13.63
C LEU A 517 24.84 -21.88 -13.86
N GLU A 518 24.37 -22.15 -15.08
CA GLU A 518 23.68 -23.41 -15.39
C GLU A 518 24.52 -24.67 -15.18
N ASP A 519 25.84 -24.58 -15.34
CA ASP A 519 26.80 -25.66 -15.08
C ASP A 519 27.13 -25.85 -13.58
N GLY A 520 26.54 -25.03 -12.70
CA GLY A 520 26.74 -25.06 -11.26
C GLY A 520 27.94 -24.26 -10.78
N SER A 521 28.72 -23.65 -11.66
CA SER A 521 29.83 -22.78 -11.29
C SER A 521 29.34 -21.42 -10.76
N TRP A 522 30.19 -20.74 -10.00
CA TRP A 522 29.91 -19.39 -9.53
C TRP A 522 30.11 -18.36 -10.64
N ARG A 523 29.22 -17.38 -10.73
CA ARG A 523 29.42 -16.22 -11.61
C ARG A 523 30.74 -15.51 -11.28
N THR A 524 31.55 -15.25 -12.28
CA THR A 524 32.84 -14.56 -12.18
C THR A 524 32.98 -13.58 -13.34
N PRO A 525 33.43 -12.30 -13.11
CA PRO A 525 33.72 -11.70 -11.79
C PRO A 525 32.44 -11.49 -10.95
N TYR A 526 32.59 -11.38 -9.63
CA TYR A 526 31.51 -11.08 -8.72
C TYR A 526 31.90 -9.97 -7.76
N ASP A 527 31.12 -8.90 -7.75
CA ASP A 527 31.21 -7.78 -6.83
C ASP A 527 29.91 -7.71 -6.01
N PRO A 528 29.95 -7.99 -4.68
CA PRO A 528 28.74 -8.03 -3.87
C PRO A 528 28.09 -6.66 -3.64
N ALA A 529 28.78 -5.56 -3.90
CA ALA A 529 28.19 -4.21 -3.80
C ALA A 529 27.42 -3.82 -5.08
N ARG A 530 27.75 -4.44 -6.22
CA ARG A 530 27.16 -4.03 -7.50
C ARG A 530 25.68 -4.38 -7.61
N SER A 531 24.89 -3.41 -8.08
CA SER A 531 23.49 -3.56 -8.45
C SER A 531 23.27 -3.12 -9.90
N ILE A 532 22.42 -3.83 -10.65
CA ILE A 532 22.00 -3.45 -12.00
C ILE A 532 20.51 -3.76 -12.10
N HIS A 533 19.69 -2.72 -12.18
CA HIS A 533 18.23 -2.85 -12.20
C HIS A 533 17.72 -3.66 -13.41
N GLY A 534 16.83 -4.63 -13.16
CA GLY A 534 16.07 -5.38 -14.17
C GLY A 534 16.86 -6.39 -15.00
N VAL A 535 18.21 -6.31 -15.02
CA VAL A 535 19.07 -7.20 -15.84
C VAL A 535 20.20 -7.85 -15.04
N GLY A 536 20.39 -7.45 -13.79
CA GLY A 536 21.40 -8.00 -12.89
C GLY A 536 21.00 -9.34 -12.30
N ASP A 537 21.72 -9.75 -11.27
CA ASP A 537 21.48 -11.00 -10.54
C ASP A 537 20.52 -10.83 -9.35
N PHE A 538 20.27 -9.57 -8.96
CA PHE A 538 19.49 -9.17 -7.80
C PHE A 538 18.43 -8.13 -8.18
N CYS A 539 17.20 -8.34 -7.75
CA CYS A 539 16.11 -7.39 -7.90
C CYS A 539 16.27 -6.29 -6.86
N GLU A 540 16.34 -5.04 -7.32
CA GLU A 540 16.37 -3.83 -6.47
C GLU A 540 17.29 -3.99 -5.25
N GLY A 541 18.46 -4.54 -5.46
CA GLY A 541 19.39 -4.82 -4.39
C GLY A 541 20.74 -5.31 -4.90
N ASN A 542 21.54 -5.84 -3.98
CA ASN A 542 22.88 -6.37 -4.28
C ASN A 542 23.23 -7.59 -3.41
N GLY A 543 24.41 -8.12 -3.59
CA GLY A 543 24.89 -9.29 -2.84
C GLY A 543 24.98 -9.08 -1.32
N TRP A 544 25.15 -7.84 -0.85
CA TRP A 544 25.16 -7.55 0.58
C TRP A 544 23.79 -7.75 1.21
N GLN A 545 22.74 -7.16 0.61
CA GLN A 545 21.38 -7.23 1.13
C GLN A 545 20.85 -8.67 1.04
N TYR A 546 20.99 -9.30 -0.12
CA TYR A 546 20.50 -10.67 -0.31
C TYR A 546 21.29 -11.75 0.42
N THR A 547 22.55 -11.50 0.82
CA THR A 547 23.26 -12.40 1.73
C THR A 547 22.60 -12.47 3.11
N LEU A 548 21.96 -11.41 3.55
CA LEU A 548 21.28 -11.33 4.83
C LEU A 548 19.77 -11.59 4.72
N PHE A 549 19.28 -11.79 3.49
CA PHE A 549 17.86 -12.03 3.21
C PHE A 549 17.49 -13.53 3.40
N VAL A 550 17.46 -13.97 4.65
CA VAL A 550 17.04 -15.32 5.07
C VAL A 550 16.13 -15.20 6.31
N PRO A 551 14.99 -14.49 6.21
CA PRO A 551 14.11 -14.24 7.36
C PRO A 551 13.46 -15.53 7.89
N GLN A 552 13.30 -16.57 7.07
CA GLN A 552 12.71 -17.84 7.44
C GLN A 552 13.64 -18.74 8.27
N ASP A 553 14.97 -18.56 8.17
CA ASP A 553 15.95 -19.39 8.90
C ASP A 553 17.15 -18.56 9.41
N PRO A 554 16.93 -17.57 10.31
CA PRO A 554 18.02 -16.74 10.83
C PRO A 554 19.15 -17.55 11.51
N TYR A 555 18.81 -18.64 12.19
CA TYR A 555 19.81 -19.49 12.86
C TYR A 555 20.61 -20.35 11.88
N GLY A 556 19.98 -20.82 10.80
CA GLY A 556 20.70 -21.47 9.70
C GLY A 556 21.69 -20.52 9.04
N LEU A 557 21.28 -19.26 8.82
CA LEU A 557 22.17 -18.23 8.30
C LEU A 557 23.35 -17.95 9.26
N ILE A 558 23.09 -17.73 10.56
CA ILE A 558 24.13 -17.55 11.59
C ILE A 558 25.13 -18.72 11.58
N SER A 559 24.64 -19.95 11.43
CA SER A 559 25.46 -21.15 11.36
C SER A 559 26.39 -21.16 10.14
N LEU A 560 25.91 -20.70 8.96
CA LEU A 560 26.74 -20.59 7.74
C LEU A 560 27.93 -19.65 7.91
N PHE A 561 27.80 -18.62 8.75
CA PHE A 561 28.88 -17.70 9.09
C PHE A 561 29.82 -18.26 10.18
N GLY A 562 29.54 -19.42 10.77
CA GLY A 562 30.34 -20.02 11.83
C GLY A 562 29.93 -19.54 13.23
N GLY A 563 28.74 -18.99 13.42
CA GLY A 563 28.15 -18.62 14.70
C GLY A 563 27.97 -17.12 14.92
N ASP A 564 27.53 -16.76 16.12
CA ASP A 564 27.08 -15.40 16.47
C ASP A 564 28.10 -14.31 16.14
N LYS A 565 29.34 -14.51 16.53
CA LYS A 565 30.35 -13.46 16.46
C LYS A 565 30.81 -13.13 15.04
N PRO A 566 31.13 -14.10 14.16
CA PRO A 566 31.38 -13.83 12.75
C PRO A 566 30.18 -13.22 12.06
N PHE A 567 28.96 -13.66 12.40
CA PHE A 567 27.75 -13.12 11.83
C PHE A 567 27.50 -11.66 12.24
N THR A 568 27.63 -11.31 13.52
CA THR A 568 27.46 -9.90 13.95
C THR A 568 28.57 -9.00 13.41
N SER A 569 29.81 -9.53 13.20
CA SER A 569 30.84 -8.79 12.49
C SER A 569 30.50 -8.52 11.03
N LYS A 570 29.84 -9.47 10.34
CA LYS A 570 29.32 -9.27 8.98
C LYS A 570 28.23 -8.20 8.95
N LEU A 571 27.29 -8.22 9.93
CA LEU A 571 26.27 -7.18 10.07
C LEU A 571 26.90 -5.80 10.34
N ASP A 572 27.91 -5.71 11.20
CA ASP A 572 28.62 -4.45 11.46
C ASP A 572 29.26 -3.92 10.17
N SER A 573 29.89 -4.80 9.37
CA SER A 573 30.43 -4.43 8.05
C SER A 573 29.35 -3.98 7.08
N PHE A 574 28.20 -4.64 7.07
CA PHE A 574 27.06 -4.26 6.23
C PHE A 574 26.56 -2.83 6.50
N PHE A 575 26.45 -2.45 7.77
CA PHE A 575 26.01 -1.10 8.18
C PHE A 575 27.09 -0.02 8.06
N THR A 576 28.34 -0.37 7.70
CA THR A 576 29.46 0.58 7.60
C THR A 576 30.15 0.58 6.23
N ASN A 577 29.89 -0.41 5.38
CA ASN A 577 30.47 -0.48 4.05
C ASN A 577 29.79 0.53 3.10
N ASN A 578 30.59 1.43 2.52
CA ASN A 578 30.13 2.47 1.59
C ASN A 578 30.62 2.23 0.16
N ASP A 579 30.91 0.98 -0.23
CA ASP A 579 31.24 0.64 -1.61
C ASP A 579 30.08 1.04 -2.54
N SER A 580 30.43 1.58 -3.71
CA SER A 580 29.44 2.03 -4.69
C SER A 580 28.68 0.85 -5.29
N MET A 581 27.38 1.02 -5.42
CA MET A 581 26.53 0.05 -6.15
C MET A 581 26.73 0.11 -7.67
N GLY A 582 27.43 1.12 -8.17
CA GLY A 582 27.73 1.33 -9.58
C GLY A 582 26.61 2.02 -10.36
N GLU A 583 26.92 2.40 -11.60
CA GLU A 583 25.94 2.93 -12.53
C GLU A 583 24.89 1.84 -12.88
N GLY A 584 23.63 2.20 -12.92
CA GLY A 584 22.50 1.31 -13.24
C GLY A 584 21.86 0.63 -12.03
N ALA A 585 22.25 1.00 -10.80
CA ALA A 585 21.49 0.60 -9.60
C ALA A 585 20.05 1.14 -9.65
N SER A 586 19.11 0.43 -9.04
CA SER A 586 17.71 0.87 -8.96
C SER A 586 17.59 2.17 -8.16
N SER A 587 16.73 3.09 -8.61
CA SER A 587 16.36 4.30 -7.87
C SER A 587 15.61 3.99 -6.56
N ASP A 588 15.06 2.79 -6.45
CA ASP A 588 14.34 2.32 -5.25
C ASP A 588 15.29 2.08 -4.05
N ILE A 589 16.58 1.88 -4.31
CA ILE A 589 17.60 1.65 -3.26
C ILE A 589 17.95 2.98 -2.58
N THR A 590 17.12 3.41 -1.64
CA THR A 590 17.24 4.68 -0.90
C THR A 590 17.43 4.46 0.61
N GLY A 591 17.66 5.53 1.37
CA GLY A 591 17.78 5.45 2.84
C GLY A 591 18.97 4.61 3.30
N LEU A 592 20.16 4.86 2.72
CA LEU A 592 21.35 4.06 2.95
C LEU A 592 22.00 4.31 4.32
N ILE A 593 22.35 3.21 5.00
CA ILE A 593 23.24 3.15 6.15
C ILE A 593 24.28 2.08 5.83
N GLY A 594 25.41 2.45 5.25
CA GLY A 594 26.31 1.50 4.59
C GLY A 594 25.58 0.83 3.40
N GLN A 595 25.52 -0.49 3.40
CA GLN A 595 24.78 -1.27 2.39
C GLN A 595 23.32 -1.56 2.78
N TYR A 596 22.89 -1.18 3.99
CA TYR A 596 21.48 -1.24 4.39
C TYR A 596 20.69 -0.16 3.65
N ALA A 597 19.63 -0.54 2.95
CA ALA A 597 18.75 0.36 2.23
C ALA A 597 17.35 0.31 2.86
N HIS A 598 16.99 1.33 3.67
CA HIS A 598 15.68 1.31 4.34
C HIS A 598 14.51 1.55 3.38
N GLY A 599 14.75 2.32 2.32
CA GLY A 599 13.73 2.62 1.30
C GLY A 599 13.42 1.45 0.37
N ASN A 600 13.97 0.24 0.63
CA ASN A 600 13.62 -0.96 -0.14
C ASN A 600 13.53 -2.22 0.73
N GLU A 601 12.61 -3.10 0.41
CA GLU A 601 12.08 -4.19 1.23
C GLU A 601 13.09 -5.27 1.63
N PRO A 602 14.04 -5.69 0.80
CA PRO A 602 15.01 -6.73 1.18
C PRO A 602 15.77 -6.44 2.46
N SER A 603 15.88 -5.16 2.86
CA SER A 603 16.61 -4.75 4.07
C SER A 603 15.73 -4.72 5.34
N HIS A 604 14.42 -4.66 5.27
CA HIS A 604 13.53 -4.30 6.38
C HIS A 604 13.70 -5.14 7.65
N HIS A 605 14.02 -6.43 7.54
CA HIS A 605 14.23 -7.33 8.69
C HIS A 605 15.66 -7.31 9.22
N ILE A 606 16.65 -6.82 8.43
CA ILE A 606 18.08 -7.05 8.70
C ILE A 606 18.54 -6.41 10.01
N ALA A 607 18.05 -5.21 10.35
CA ALA A 607 18.38 -4.54 11.61
C ALA A 607 17.99 -5.39 12.85
N TYR A 608 17.00 -6.27 12.72
CA TYR A 608 16.54 -7.16 13.79
C TYR A 608 17.34 -8.44 13.93
N LEU A 609 18.21 -8.80 12.96
CA LEU A 609 19.02 -10.01 13.00
C LEU A 609 20.06 -10.01 14.14
N TYR A 610 20.48 -8.83 14.61
CA TYR A 610 21.32 -8.74 15.81
C TYR A 610 20.63 -9.35 17.05
N THR A 611 19.31 -9.24 17.16
CA THR A 611 18.54 -9.83 18.27
C THR A 611 18.62 -11.37 18.24
N TYR A 612 18.62 -11.99 17.07
CA TYR A 612 18.80 -13.44 16.90
C TYR A 612 20.23 -13.88 17.27
N ALA A 613 21.21 -13.04 17.05
CA ALA A 613 22.61 -13.31 17.42
C ALA A 613 22.97 -12.91 18.87
N GLY A 614 21.98 -12.49 19.68
CA GLY A 614 22.16 -12.14 21.09
C GLY A 614 22.76 -10.75 21.35
N GLU A 615 22.72 -9.86 20.37
CA GLU A 615 23.17 -8.46 20.47
C GLU A 615 22.00 -7.48 20.27
N GLN A 616 20.88 -7.69 20.99
CA GLN A 616 19.64 -6.89 20.90
C GLN A 616 19.89 -5.39 21.02
N TRP A 617 20.85 -4.97 21.78
CA TRP A 617 21.23 -3.57 21.94
C TRP A 617 21.65 -2.88 20.62
N LYS A 618 22.27 -3.62 19.67
CA LYS A 618 22.58 -3.10 18.33
C LYS A 618 21.33 -2.95 17.47
N THR A 619 20.39 -3.88 17.58
CA THR A 619 19.06 -3.71 16.97
C THR A 619 18.42 -2.40 17.45
N ALA A 620 18.44 -2.13 18.77
CA ALA A 620 17.88 -0.91 19.34
C ALA A 620 18.52 0.37 18.76
N GLU A 621 19.83 0.39 18.58
CA GLU A 621 20.55 1.52 17.96
C GLU A 621 20.08 1.77 16.53
N LYS A 622 20.07 0.71 15.69
CA LYS A 622 19.74 0.82 14.27
C LYS A 622 18.29 1.22 14.07
N VAL A 623 17.37 0.53 14.74
CA VAL A 623 15.92 0.79 14.61
C VAL A 623 15.56 2.19 15.10
N ARG A 624 16.19 2.64 16.21
CA ARG A 624 15.92 3.98 16.72
C ARG A 624 16.45 5.07 15.79
N PHE A 625 17.62 4.88 15.18
CA PHE A 625 18.17 5.77 14.16
C PHE A 625 17.19 5.84 12.97
N ILE A 626 16.81 4.70 12.38
CA ILE A 626 15.91 4.64 11.24
C ILE A 626 14.60 5.39 11.51
N MET A 627 13.93 5.10 12.65
CA MET A 627 12.68 5.78 13.01
C MET A 627 12.82 7.28 13.24
N SER A 628 14.02 7.77 13.57
CA SER A 628 14.22 9.20 13.87
C SER A 628 14.62 10.01 12.65
N ASP A 629 15.38 9.41 11.73
CA ASP A 629 16.04 10.11 10.63
C ASP A 629 15.35 9.88 9.29
N PHE A 630 14.63 8.75 9.11
CA PHE A 630 13.98 8.38 7.85
C PHE A 630 12.45 8.54 7.89
N TYR A 631 11.89 8.96 9.04
CA TYR A 631 10.47 9.26 9.20
C TYR A 631 10.30 10.61 9.89
N THR A 632 9.91 11.61 9.12
CA THR A 632 9.69 12.99 9.60
C THR A 632 8.28 13.47 9.27
N ASP A 633 7.86 14.59 9.87
CA ASP A 633 6.56 15.22 9.60
C ASP A 633 6.64 16.26 8.46
N GLN A 634 7.49 16.01 7.48
CA GLN A 634 7.66 16.86 6.31
C GLN A 634 7.16 16.14 5.03
N PRO A 635 6.90 16.85 3.93
CA PRO A 635 6.51 16.21 2.66
C PRO A 635 7.49 15.15 2.15
N ASP A 636 8.80 15.32 2.40
CA ASP A 636 9.85 14.34 2.11
C ASP A 636 10.10 13.36 3.28
N GLY A 637 9.12 13.21 4.17
CA GLY A 637 9.24 12.50 5.45
C GLY A 637 9.21 10.98 5.37
N ILE A 638 9.24 10.37 4.18
CA ILE A 638 9.43 8.94 3.95
C ILE A 638 10.58 8.78 2.95
N ILE A 639 11.60 8.01 3.33
CA ILE A 639 12.89 7.98 2.63
C ILE A 639 12.90 7.27 1.28
N GLY A 640 11.87 6.52 0.93
CA GLY A 640 11.70 5.77 -0.32
C GLY A 640 10.25 5.48 -0.58
N ASN A 641 9.97 4.60 -1.54
CA ASN A 641 8.61 4.15 -1.83
C ASN A 641 7.88 3.74 -0.55
N GLU A 642 6.70 4.27 -0.33
CA GLU A 642 5.90 3.93 0.85
C GLU A 642 5.32 2.49 0.74
N ASP A 643 5.12 2.04 -0.50
CA ASP A 643 4.70 0.70 -0.92
C ASP A 643 3.44 0.20 -0.24
N CYS A 644 2.35 0.94 -0.54
CA CYS A 644 0.99 0.54 -0.19
C CYS A 644 0.80 0.24 1.32
N GLY A 645 1.52 0.97 2.18
CA GLY A 645 1.45 0.81 3.62
C GLY A 645 2.61 0.04 4.26
N GLN A 646 3.54 -0.54 3.48
CA GLN A 646 4.62 -1.35 4.01
C GLN A 646 5.60 -0.55 4.86
N MET A 647 6.10 0.59 4.37
CA MET A 647 7.03 1.44 5.11
C MET A 647 6.40 1.98 6.40
N SER A 648 5.15 2.38 6.31
CA SER A 648 4.35 2.86 7.45
C SER A 648 4.09 1.76 8.48
N ALA A 649 3.79 0.54 8.05
CA ALA A 649 3.61 -0.61 8.94
C ALA A 649 4.91 -1.02 9.63
N TRP A 650 6.05 -0.95 8.92
CA TRP A 650 7.36 -1.15 9.54
C TRP A 650 7.60 -0.16 10.67
N TYR A 651 7.30 1.15 10.42
CA TYR A 651 7.42 2.18 11.44
C TYR A 651 6.51 1.90 12.65
N LEU A 652 5.24 1.53 12.44
CA LEU A 652 4.29 1.26 13.53
C LEU A 652 4.70 0.07 14.39
N LEU A 653 5.11 -1.05 13.78
CA LEU A 653 5.62 -2.22 14.51
C LEU A 653 6.89 -1.86 15.29
N SER A 654 7.84 -1.19 14.65
CA SER A 654 9.09 -0.75 15.29
C SER A 654 8.83 0.27 16.41
N ALA A 655 7.84 1.14 16.27
CA ALA A 655 7.44 2.11 17.29
C ALA A 655 6.84 1.43 18.53
N MET A 656 6.15 0.29 18.36
CA MET A 656 5.75 -0.59 19.46
C MET A 656 6.94 -1.30 20.14
N GLY A 657 8.11 -1.30 19.50
CA GLY A 657 9.34 -1.89 20.02
C GLY A 657 9.60 -3.32 19.57
N PHE A 658 8.97 -3.81 18.50
CA PHE A 658 9.16 -5.16 17.98
C PHE A 658 8.84 -5.26 16.47
N TYR A 659 9.29 -6.36 15.85
CA TYR A 659 9.07 -6.64 14.42
C TYR A 659 9.03 -8.14 14.16
N GLN A 660 8.15 -8.60 13.27
CA GLN A 660 8.07 -10.00 12.86
C GLN A 660 9.09 -10.25 11.73
N VAL A 661 10.22 -10.90 12.06
CA VAL A 661 11.29 -11.19 11.09
C VAL A 661 10.88 -12.30 10.13
N ASN A 662 10.39 -13.42 10.66
CA ASN A 662 9.85 -14.51 9.85
C ASN A 662 8.36 -14.27 9.61
N PRO A 663 7.93 -14.09 8.35
CA PRO A 663 6.54 -13.73 8.05
C PRO A 663 5.52 -14.85 8.29
N SER A 664 5.94 -16.01 8.78
CA SER A 664 5.08 -17.18 8.96
C SER A 664 5.29 -17.88 10.32
N ASP A 665 5.59 -17.13 11.40
CA ASP A 665 5.82 -17.74 12.72
C ASP A 665 5.12 -17.04 13.90
N GLY A 666 4.60 -15.81 13.69
CA GLY A 666 3.96 -15.04 14.75
C GLY A 666 4.91 -14.64 15.91
N VAL A 667 6.22 -14.59 15.67
CA VAL A 667 7.25 -14.21 16.64
C VAL A 667 7.80 -12.83 16.31
N PHE A 668 7.74 -11.91 17.27
CA PHE A 668 8.14 -10.52 17.09
C PHE A 668 9.40 -10.22 17.91
N ALA A 669 10.53 -10.05 17.23
CA ALA A 669 11.83 -9.72 17.84
C ALA A 669 11.83 -8.28 18.38
N PHE A 670 12.40 -8.05 19.57
CA PHE A 670 12.44 -6.72 20.17
C PHE A 670 13.46 -5.81 19.49
N GLY A 671 13.02 -4.57 19.23
CA GLY A 671 13.80 -3.41 18.81
C GLY A 671 13.94 -2.39 19.93
N SER A 672 13.38 -1.20 19.75
CA SER A 672 13.35 -0.12 20.77
C SER A 672 12.06 0.68 20.65
N PRO A 673 11.18 0.69 21.65
CA PRO A 673 9.91 1.41 21.60
C PRO A 673 10.13 2.92 21.41
N ARG A 674 9.26 3.56 20.64
CA ARG A 674 9.38 5.00 20.30
C ARG A 674 8.67 5.91 21.30
N PHE A 675 7.57 5.46 21.89
CA PHE A 675 6.66 6.24 22.71
C PHE A 675 6.66 5.78 24.17
N LYS A 676 6.18 6.63 25.08
CA LYS A 676 6.01 6.30 26.51
C LYS A 676 4.94 5.25 26.72
N LYS A 677 3.88 5.31 25.91
CA LYS A 677 2.78 4.34 25.92
C LYS A 677 2.13 4.24 24.55
N ILE A 678 1.79 3.03 24.15
CA ILE A 678 0.95 2.71 22.99
C ILE A 678 -0.12 1.74 23.45
N GLU A 679 -1.37 2.01 23.09
CA GLU A 679 -2.50 1.10 23.28
C GLU A 679 -3.02 0.64 21.93
N VAL A 680 -3.26 -0.68 21.79
CA VAL A 680 -3.72 -1.32 20.57
C VAL A 680 -4.98 -2.12 20.87
N LYS A 681 -6.08 -1.78 20.23
CA LYS A 681 -7.32 -2.56 20.28
C LYS A 681 -7.18 -3.79 19.39
N VAL A 682 -7.15 -4.96 20.00
CA VAL A 682 -6.99 -6.23 19.30
C VAL A 682 -8.31 -6.99 19.21
N ARG A 683 -8.35 -8.06 18.39
CA ARG A 683 -9.56 -8.87 18.25
C ARG A 683 -10.11 -9.36 19.59
N GLY A 684 -11.43 -9.50 19.69
CA GLY A 684 -12.13 -9.89 20.93
C GLY A 684 -12.33 -8.76 21.93
N GLY A 685 -12.10 -7.49 21.53
CA GLY A 685 -12.35 -6.31 22.35
C GLY A 685 -11.31 -6.09 23.47
N LYS A 686 -10.18 -6.78 23.39
CA LYS A 686 -9.06 -6.61 24.34
C LYS A 686 -8.17 -5.44 23.93
N VAL A 687 -7.34 -4.95 24.85
CA VAL A 687 -6.35 -3.90 24.61
C VAL A 687 -4.96 -4.45 24.96
N PHE A 688 -4.07 -4.46 23.96
CA PHE A 688 -2.66 -4.69 24.17
C PHE A 688 -1.97 -3.37 24.45
N THR A 689 -1.17 -3.31 25.53
CA THR A 689 -0.50 -2.09 25.97
C THR A 689 1.00 -2.25 25.96
N VAL A 690 1.70 -1.33 25.31
CA VAL A 690 3.16 -1.19 25.41
C VAL A 690 3.47 0.02 26.29
N GLU A 691 4.27 -0.18 27.33
CA GLU A 691 4.72 0.88 28.24
C GLU A 691 6.24 1.01 28.22
N ALA A 692 6.73 2.23 28.05
CA ALA A 692 8.14 2.59 28.21
C ALA A 692 8.25 3.97 28.87
N PRO A 693 7.87 4.11 30.16
CA PRO A 693 7.62 5.40 30.81
C PRO A 693 8.87 6.28 30.88
N ASN A 694 10.07 5.71 30.91
CA ASN A 694 11.34 6.43 30.91
C ASN A 694 12.03 6.48 29.54
N ASN A 695 11.29 6.13 28.45
CA ASN A 695 11.79 6.27 27.08
C ASN A 695 12.06 7.74 26.75
N SER A 696 13.17 8.01 26.07
CA SER A 696 13.59 9.33 25.65
C SER A 696 14.51 9.27 24.44
N LYS A 697 14.97 10.43 23.95
CA LYS A 697 16.00 10.49 22.89
C LYS A 697 17.28 9.72 23.25
N ASP A 698 17.65 9.72 24.55
CA ASP A 698 18.87 9.07 25.04
C ASP A 698 18.63 7.65 25.60
N ASN A 699 17.45 7.41 26.19
CA ASN A 699 17.10 6.12 26.79
C ASN A 699 16.53 5.18 25.73
N ILE A 700 17.39 4.64 24.88
CA ILE A 700 17.00 3.80 23.72
C ILE A 700 17.19 2.30 23.96
N TYR A 701 17.96 1.91 25.00
CA TYR A 701 18.31 0.51 25.24
C TYR A 701 17.37 -0.11 26.28
N ILE A 702 16.82 -1.29 25.94
CA ILE A 702 16.05 -2.12 26.86
C ILE A 702 16.96 -2.62 27.97
N GLN A 703 16.64 -2.32 29.23
CA GLN A 703 17.34 -2.81 30.41
C GLN A 703 16.63 -4.03 31.03
N LYS A 704 15.31 -3.95 31.12
CA LYS A 704 14.44 -5.02 31.63
C LYS A 704 13.10 -4.98 30.91
N VAL A 705 12.45 -6.14 30.87
CA VAL A 705 11.09 -6.29 30.31
C VAL A 705 10.20 -6.97 31.34
N TYR A 706 8.93 -6.56 31.34
CA TYR A 706 7.87 -7.20 32.12
C TYR A 706 6.69 -7.52 31.20
N LEU A 707 6.15 -8.70 31.32
CA LEU A 707 4.91 -9.10 30.65
C LEU A 707 3.84 -9.36 31.73
N ASN A 708 2.75 -8.61 31.69
CA ASN A 708 1.69 -8.64 32.71
C ASN A 708 2.22 -8.47 34.16
N GLY A 709 3.16 -7.53 34.33
CA GLY A 709 3.80 -7.24 35.61
C GLY A 709 4.85 -8.23 36.09
N LYS A 710 5.09 -9.34 35.39
CA LYS A 710 6.11 -10.35 35.72
C LYS A 710 7.40 -10.12 34.93
N PRO A 711 8.60 -10.33 35.55
CA PRO A 711 9.85 -10.26 34.81
C PRO A 711 9.85 -11.17 33.57
N TYR A 712 10.27 -10.61 32.43
CA TYR A 712 10.29 -11.29 31.15
C TYR A 712 11.69 -11.19 30.54
N HIS A 713 12.38 -12.34 30.38
CA HIS A 713 13.79 -12.35 30.01
C HIS A 713 14.02 -12.56 28.52
N LYS A 714 12.98 -12.89 27.77
CA LYS A 714 13.06 -13.11 26.32
C LYS A 714 13.23 -11.78 25.58
N SER A 715 13.89 -11.82 24.44
CA SER A 715 14.05 -10.68 23.53
C SER A 715 13.05 -10.68 22.37
N TYR A 716 11.87 -11.23 22.60
CA TYR A 716 10.75 -11.32 21.67
C TYR A 716 9.42 -11.42 22.40
N ILE A 717 8.33 -11.19 21.67
CA ILE A 717 6.93 -11.45 22.10
C ILE A 717 6.23 -12.27 21.02
N THR A 718 5.18 -13.01 21.39
CA THR A 718 4.40 -13.81 20.45
C THR A 718 3.10 -13.12 20.06
N TYR A 719 2.53 -13.52 18.90
CA TYR A 719 1.22 -13.07 18.47
C TYR A 719 0.13 -13.35 19.54
N ASP A 720 0.18 -14.52 20.18
CA ASP A 720 -0.77 -14.87 21.25
C ASP A 720 -0.66 -13.93 22.46
N ASP A 721 0.54 -13.52 22.85
CA ASP A 721 0.71 -12.54 23.92
C ASP A 721 0.04 -11.21 23.55
N ILE A 722 0.16 -10.77 22.29
CA ILE A 722 -0.43 -9.51 21.79
C ILE A 722 -1.96 -9.60 21.80
N ILE A 723 -2.55 -10.62 21.15
CA ILE A 723 -4.02 -10.73 21.02
C ILE A 723 -4.73 -11.09 22.32
N ASN A 724 -4.00 -11.59 23.31
CA ASN A 724 -4.55 -11.79 24.64
C ASN A 724 -4.71 -10.51 25.45
N GLY A 725 -4.27 -9.35 24.92
CA GLY A 725 -4.38 -8.03 25.58
C GLY A 725 -3.39 -7.88 26.72
N SER A 726 -2.16 -8.39 26.53
CA SER A 726 -1.10 -8.27 27.55
C SER A 726 -0.60 -6.83 27.70
N THR A 727 -0.01 -6.53 28.86
CA THR A 727 0.79 -5.34 29.07
C THR A 727 2.26 -5.69 28.97
N LEU A 728 2.95 -5.15 27.96
CA LEU A 728 4.38 -5.27 27.73
C LEU A 728 5.07 -3.98 28.20
N LYS A 729 5.87 -4.09 29.28
CA LYS A 729 6.56 -2.92 29.83
C LYS A 729 8.06 -3.03 29.66
N PHE A 730 8.68 -2.00 29.10
CA PHE A 730 10.11 -1.84 28.93
C PHE A 730 10.67 -0.83 29.92
N GLU A 731 11.71 -1.22 30.67
CA GLU A 731 12.58 -0.28 31.40
C GLU A 731 13.74 0.08 30.45
N MET A 732 13.80 1.36 30.07
CA MET A 732 14.78 1.86 29.11
C MET A 732 15.97 2.52 29.82
N GLY A 733 17.13 2.59 29.15
CA GLY A 733 18.32 3.23 29.68
C GLY A 733 19.26 3.78 28.62
N LYS A 734 20.24 4.59 29.04
CA LYS A 734 21.20 5.26 28.14
C LYS A 734 22.35 4.35 27.69
N LYS A 735 22.63 3.27 28.42
CA LYS A 735 23.76 2.39 28.15
C LYS A 735 23.30 1.06 27.60
N PRO A 736 24.02 0.48 26.61
CA PRO A 736 23.73 -0.84 26.10
C PRO A 736 23.66 -1.92 27.18
N ALA A 737 22.54 -2.63 27.26
CA ALA A 737 22.38 -3.81 28.13
C ALA A 737 22.86 -5.07 27.39
N LYS A 738 24.19 -5.24 27.29
CA LYS A 738 24.84 -6.30 26.49
C LYS A 738 24.48 -7.74 26.87
N ASN A 739 23.85 -7.94 28.03
CA ASN A 739 23.44 -9.26 28.48
C ASN A 739 21.94 -9.54 28.23
N PHE A 740 21.16 -8.52 27.88
CA PHE A 740 19.73 -8.71 27.58
C PHE A 740 19.59 -9.48 26.26
N GLY A 741 18.81 -10.58 26.26
CA GLY A 741 18.60 -11.43 25.10
C GLY A 741 19.82 -12.24 24.63
N LYS A 742 20.95 -12.21 25.37
CA LYS A 742 22.21 -12.88 24.97
C LYS A 742 22.13 -14.40 25.01
N ALA A 743 21.54 -14.94 26.09
CA ALA A 743 21.41 -16.39 26.26
C ALA A 743 20.46 -16.96 25.17
N SER A 744 20.83 -18.11 24.59
CA SER A 744 20.07 -18.75 23.50
C SER A 744 18.59 -19.00 23.87
N ALA A 745 18.29 -19.36 25.11
CA ALA A 745 16.94 -19.58 25.61
C ALA A 745 16.07 -18.29 25.66
N ASN A 746 16.70 -17.13 25.58
CA ASN A 746 16.03 -15.82 25.62
C ASN A 746 15.90 -15.16 24.24
N ARG A 747 16.46 -15.74 23.21
CA ARG A 747 16.42 -15.24 21.84
C ARG A 747 15.10 -15.59 21.16
N PRO A 748 14.74 -14.91 20.06
CA PRO A 748 13.53 -15.27 19.32
C PRO A 748 13.54 -16.75 18.93
N ILE A 749 12.40 -17.40 19.10
CA ILE A 749 12.24 -18.80 18.68
C ILE A 749 11.96 -18.86 17.18
N VAL A 750 12.30 -19.97 16.55
CA VAL A 750 11.83 -20.36 15.22
C VAL A 750 10.95 -21.60 15.43
N LEU A 751 9.73 -21.61 14.94
CA LEU A 751 8.70 -22.60 15.25
C LEU A 751 9.00 -24.04 14.79
N ASN A 752 10.26 -24.38 14.52
CA ASN A 752 10.67 -25.67 13.93
C ASN A 752 11.89 -26.31 14.59
N LYS A 753 11.88 -26.36 15.89
CA LYS A 753 12.78 -27.27 16.59
C LYS A 753 12.01 -28.28 17.41
#